data_6e49caae97bd38c7880e32a08167677b
#
_entry.id   6e49caae97bd38c7880e32a08167677b
#
_cell.length_a   1.000
_cell.length_b   1.000
_cell.length_c   1.000
_cell.angle_alpha   90.00
_cell.angle_beta   90.00
_cell.angle_gamma   90.00
#
_symmetry.space_group_name_H-M   'P 1'
#
loop_
_entity.id
_entity.type
_entity.pdbx_description
1 polymer ?
#
loop_
_entity_poly.entity_id
_entity_poly.type
_entity_poly.pdbx_seq_one_letter_code
_entity_poly.pdbx_strand_id
1 'polypeptide(L)'
;MDRPGAAASGCESAAGPGPGPGASWRPARVAGGASGSSRHPSMETLDSPAGSHVEWCKQLIAATISTQMSGSVTSENVSRDYKELQEEHNGYPSAAEADQALRDGNKLAQMEEAPLFPGESIKAIVKDVIYICPFSGAVSGTLTVTDFKMFFKNVERDPHFILDVPLGVISRVEKIGAQSHGDNSCGIEIVCKDMRNLRLAYKQEEQRKLGIFENLNKHAFPLSNGQALFAFNYKEKFPVNGWKVYDPVSEYKRQGLPNESWKISKINSNYEFCDTYPAVIVVPTSVKDDDLLKVSAFRAKGRVPVLSWIHPESQATITRCGQPLVGPNDKRCKEDEKYLQTIMDANAQSHKLTIFDARQNSVADTNKAKGGGYECESAYPNAELIFLEIPNIHVMRESLRKLKEVVYPAIDESHWLSNVDGTHWLEYIRVLLAGAVRIADKIESGKTSVVVHCSDGWDRTPQLTSLAMLMLDSYYRTIPGFEALIEKEWISFGHRFALRVGHGDDNHADADRSPIFLQFIDCVWQMTRQFPSAFEFNELFLIAILDHLYSCLFGTFLCNCEQQRVREDVCAKTLSLWSYINSQLDEFSNPFFVSYDHHVLYPVASVSRLELWVNYYVRWNPRMRPQMPIHQNLKELLAVKAELRKRVEDLQREAAARIVQSSSERGPSPTHSAPPVHTSV
;
A
#
# COMPACT_ATOMS: atom_id res chain seq x y z
N MET A 1 -10.63 26.54 43.38
CA MET A 1 -9.38 26.61 44.10
C MET A 1 -8.49 25.51 43.57
N ASP A 2 -7.38 25.97 43.03
CA ASP A 2 -6.17 25.24 42.67
C ASP A 2 -6.15 24.22 41.52
N ARG A 3 -5.64 24.75 40.43
CA ARG A 3 -5.00 23.97 39.33
C ARG A 3 -3.59 23.56 39.75
N PRO A 4 -3.06 22.46 39.24
CA PRO A 4 -1.64 22.36 38.95
C PRO A 4 -1.32 22.32 37.47
N GLY A 5 -0.21 23.00 37.17
CA GLY A 5 0.19 23.36 35.82
C GLY A 5 0.86 22.25 35.02
N ALA A 6 0.85 22.52 33.73
CA ALA A 6 1.57 21.79 32.71
C ALA A 6 3.08 21.97 32.83
N ALA A 7 3.86 20.89 32.85
CA ALA A 7 5.29 20.91 32.65
C ALA A 7 5.60 20.54 31.19
N ALA A 8 6.03 21.52 30.41
CA ALA A 8 6.67 21.34 29.13
C ALA A 8 8.14 20.98 29.35
N SER A 9 8.59 19.83 28.85
CA SER A 9 10.00 19.49 28.75
C SER A 9 10.53 19.88 27.39
N GLY A 10 11.24 20.99 27.32
CA GLY A 10 12.03 21.40 26.18
C GLY A 10 13.30 20.54 26.06
N CYS A 11 13.60 20.09 24.85
CA CYS A 11 14.91 19.55 24.49
C CYS A 11 15.80 20.70 24.03
N GLU A 12 16.77 21.10 24.85
CA GLU A 12 17.90 21.97 24.46
C GLU A 12 18.93 21.15 23.68
N SER A 13 19.33 21.67 22.54
CA SER A 13 20.46 21.21 21.74
C SER A 13 21.76 21.75 22.35
N ALA A 14 22.63 20.88 22.85
CA ALA A 14 23.99 21.22 23.22
C ALA A 14 24.94 21.05 22.04
N ALA A 15 25.56 22.14 21.59
CA ALA A 15 26.68 22.16 20.69
C ALA A 15 27.99 21.81 21.44
N GLY A 16 28.72 20.84 20.94
CA GLY A 16 30.06 20.49 21.40
C GLY A 16 31.15 21.09 20.50
N PRO A 17 32.37 21.35 21.02
CA PRO A 17 33.39 22.13 20.34
C PRO A 17 34.18 21.32 19.30
N GLY A 18 34.58 22.01 18.23
CA GLY A 18 35.41 21.45 17.16
C GLY A 18 36.88 21.30 17.54
N PRO A 19 37.60 20.39 16.88
CA PRO A 19 39.07 20.30 17.01
C PRO A 19 39.77 21.16 15.96
N GLY A 20 40.86 21.76 16.38
CA GLY A 20 41.79 22.62 15.64
C GLY A 20 42.76 21.84 14.69
N PRO A 21 43.61 22.54 13.96
CA PRO A 21 44.11 22.10 12.68
C PRO A 21 45.47 21.37 12.71
N GLY A 22 45.72 20.52 11.73
CA GLY A 22 47.08 20.05 11.45
C GLY A 22 47.18 18.78 10.62
N ALA A 23 47.52 18.93 9.38
CA ALA A 23 48.59 18.25 8.65
C ALA A 23 48.24 18.02 7.17
N SER A 24 49.02 18.68 6.34
CA SER A 24 49.11 18.62 4.90
C SER A 24 49.65 17.31 4.38
N TRP A 25 49.03 16.75 3.30
CA TRP A 25 49.69 15.89 2.36
C TRP A 25 49.32 16.28 0.93
N ARG A 26 50.36 16.66 0.14
CA ARG A 26 50.29 16.83 -1.32
C ARG A 26 50.64 15.52 -2.04
N PRO A 27 50.03 15.19 -3.16
CA PRO A 27 50.61 14.23 -4.10
C PRO A 27 51.33 14.94 -5.25
N ALA A 28 52.35 14.27 -5.71
CA ALA A 28 53.34 14.69 -6.69
C ALA A 28 52.79 14.74 -8.12
N ARG A 29 53.38 15.69 -8.91
CA ARG A 29 53.23 15.83 -10.36
C ARG A 29 53.98 14.74 -11.11
N VAL A 30 53.35 14.25 -12.19
CA VAL A 30 54.11 13.74 -13.35
C VAL A 30 53.64 14.48 -14.59
N ALA A 31 54.59 14.98 -15.35
CA ALA A 31 54.41 15.81 -16.53
C ALA A 31 54.40 14.97 -17.81
N GLY A 32 53.77 15.49 -18.85
CA GLY A 32 54.10 15.09 -20.22
C GLY A 32 53.01 15.17 -21.26
N GLY A 33 53.07 16.23 -22.15
CA GLY A 33 52.93 16.11 -23.57
C GLY A 33 51.69 16.58 -24.29
N ALA A 34 51.71 17.81 -24.68
CA ALA A 34 51.36 18.55 -25.89
C ALA A 34 50.26 18.13 -26.89
N SER A 35 49.45 19.17 -27.21
CA SER A 35 48.94 19.68 -28.48
C SER A 35 47.56 19.26 -28.96
N GLY A 36 46.73 20.32 -29.20
CA GLY A 36 45.52 20.26 -30.02
C GLY A 36 44.43 21.24 -29.61
N SER A 37 44.48 22.44 -30.22
CA SER A 37 43.49 23.53 -29.99
C SER A 37 42.10 23.19 -30.53
N SER A 38 41.07 23.35 -29.74
CA SER A 38 39.76 23.81 -30.21
C SER A 38 39.03 24.49 -29.06
N ARG A 39 38.59 25.69 -29.33
CA ARG A 39 37.90 26.59 -28.41
C ARG A 39 36.55 25.99 -28.00
N HIS A 40 36.35 25.77 -26.72
CA HIS A 40 35.02 25.67 -26.10
C HIS A 40 34.73 26.92 -25.26
N PRO A 41 33.50 27.41 -25.26
CA PRO A 41 33.12 28.53 -24.42
C PRO A 41 32.96 28.07 -22.97
N SER A 42 33.33 28.98 -22.08
CA SER A 42 33.29 28.88 -20.63
C SER A 42 31.93 28.41 -20.09
N MET A 43 31.98 27.35 -19.29
CA MET A 43 30.88 26.88 -18.47
C MET A 43 30.76 27.82 -17.26
N GLU A 44 29.73 28.64 -17.22
CA GLU A 44 29.30 29.35 -16.04
C GLU A 44 28.53 28.41 -15.12
N THR A 45 28.70 28.62 -13.85
CA THR A 45 28.20 27.89 -12.71
C THR A 45 26.70 27.63 -12.78
N LEU A 46 26.32 26.35 -12.62
CA LEU A 46 24.95 25.88 -12.47
C LEU A 46 24.36 26.35 -11.12
N ASP A 47 23.44 27.29 -11.21
CA ASP A 47 22.54 27.67 -10.15
C ASP A 47 21.47 26.58 -9.92
N SER A 48 20.94 26.57 -8.70
CA SER A 48 20.07 25.58 -8.08
C SER A 48 18.84 25.11 -8.90
N PRO A 49 18.29 23.89 -8.64
CA PRO A 49 17.18 23.29 -9.39
C PRO A 49 15.87 24.10 -9.44
N ALA A 50 15.69 25.05 -8.54
CA ALA A 50 14.48 25.89 -8.49
C ALA A 50 14.37 26.89 -9.68
N GLY A 51 15.48 27.37 -10.23
CA GLY A 51 15.48 28.31 -11.35
C GLY A 51 15.05 27.69 -12.68
N SER A 52 15.40 26.44 -12.93
CA SER A 52 15.10 25.76 -14.19
C SER A 52 13.60 25.42 -14.35
N HIS A 53 12.88 25.18 -13.25
CA HIS A 53 11.44 24.89 -13.27
C HIS A 53 10.59 26.12 -13.56
N VAL A 54 10.96 27.27 -13.05
CA VAL A 54 10.25 28.53 -13.31
C VAL A 54 10.42 28.95 -14.79
N GLU A 55 11.61 28.76 -15.34
CA GLU A 55 11.88 29.11 -16.76
C GLU A 55 11.15 28.15 -17.70
N TRP A 56 11.06 26.86 -17.39
CA TRP A 56 10.27 25.89 -18.15
C TRP A 56 8.76 26.21 -18.13
N CYS A 57 8.19 26.61 -16.99
CA CYS A 57 6.80 27.06 -16.89
C CYS A 57 6.54 28.32 -17.76
N LYS A 58 7.46 29.27 -17.77
CA LYS A 58 7.35 30.47 -18.61
C LYS A 58 7.38 30.13 -20.11
N GLN A 59 8.26 29.24 -20.54
CA GLN A 59 8.36 28.79 -21.92
C GLN A 59 7.10 28.03 -22.37
N LEU A 60 6.50 27.20 -21.50
CA LEU A 60 5.24 26.51 -21.80
C LEU A 60 4.04 27.45 -21.87
N ILE A 61 3.94 28.46 -21.00
CA ILE A 61 2.91 29.48 -21.03
C ILE A 61 3.05 30.34 -22.29
N ALA A 62 4.28 30.77 -22.64
CA ALA A 62 4.55 31.51 -23.85
C ALA A 62 4.26 30.73 -25.13
N ALA A 63 4.60 29.43 -25.18
CA ALA A 63 4.30 28.53 -26.28
C ALA A 63 2.78 28.33 -26.46
N THR A 64 2.02 28.23 -25.37
CA THR A 64 0.56 28.08 -25.41
C THR A 64 -0.14 29.31 -25.94
N ILE A 65 0.31 30.51 -25.54
CA ILE A 65 -0.23 31.79 -26.05
C ILE A 65 0.07 31.94 -27.53
N SER A 66 1.27 31.54 -27.98
CA SER A 66 1.67 31.56 -29.41
C SER A 66 0.85 30.57 -30.25
N THR A 67 0.50 29.40 -29.73
CA THR A 67 -0.27 28.37 -30.44
C THR A 67 -1.76 28.73 -30.57
N GLN A 68 -2.31 29.50 -29.63
CA GLN A 68 -3.68 30.03 -29.73
C GLN A 68 -3.82 31.16 -30.76
N MET A 69 -2.71 31.80 -31.15
CA MET A 69 -2.72 32.87 -32.16
C MET A 69 -2.46 32.40 -33.59
N SER A 70 -2.00 31.18 -33.83
CA SER A 70 -1.80 30.57 -35.15
C SER A 70 -2.83 29.46 -35.37
N GLY A 71 -3.99 29.87 -35.89
CA GLY A 71 -5.07 28.95 -36.24
C GLY A 71 -4.76 28.06 -37.44
N SER A 72 -5.42 26.93 -37.45
CA SER A 72 -5.61 25.95 -38.53
C SER A 72 -4.44 25.01 -38.85
N VAL A 73 -4.53 23.78 -38.27
CA VAL A 73 -4.06 22.57 -38.95
C VAL A 73 -5.28 21.64 -39.08
N THR A 74 -5.56 21.30 -40.34
CA THR A 74 -6.75 20.56 -40.76
C THR A 74 -6.80 19.10 -40.28
N SER A 75 -7.99 18.70 -39.89
CA SER A 75 -8.34 17.41 -39.26
C SER A 75 -8.43 16.20 -40.21
N GLU A 76 -7.82 16.23 -41.39
CA GLU A 76 -8.03 15.18 -42.41
C GLU A 76 -7.04 13.98 -42.35
N ASN A 77 -5.91 14.08 -41.67
CA ASN A 77 -4.91 13.02 -41.68
C ASN A 77 -4.98 12.04 -40.50
N VAL A 78 -5.77 12.33 -39.44
CA VAL A 78 -5.91 11.42 -38.27
C VAL A 78 -7.03 10.40 -38.46
N SER A 79 -7.94 10.67 -39.42
CA SER A 79 -9.12 9.78 -39.64
C SER A 79 -8.83 8.56 -40.52
N ARG A 80 -7.69 8.51 -41.23
CA ARG A 80 -7.35 7.36 -42.10
C ARG A 80 -6.71 6.23 -41.36
N ASP A 81 -5.82 6.50 -40.43
CA ASP A 81 -5.12 5.44 -39.65
C ASP A 81 -6.03 4.73 -38.66
N TYR A 82 -7.17 5.35 -38.28
CA TYR A 82 -8.14 4.74 -37.36
C TYR A 82 -9.10 3.74 -38.04
N LYS A 83 -9.29 3.82 -39.36
CA LYS A 83 -10.16 2.92 -40.10
C LYS A 83 -9.48 1.61 -40.52
N GLU A 84 -8.18 1.62 -40.75
CA GLU A 84 -7.44 0.40 -41.12
C GLU A 84 -7.16 -0.53 -39.94
N LEU A 85 -7.20 -0.01 -38.68
CA LEU A 85 -7.05 -0.83 -37.46
C LEU A 85 -8.35 -1.47 -36.96
N GLN A 86 -9.52 -1.17 -37.56
CA GLN A 86 -10.80 -1.72 -37.17
C GLN A 86 -11.19 -3.01 -37.93
N GLU A 87 -10.48 -3.42 -38.96
CA GLU A 87 -10.87 -4.60 -39.76
C GLU A 87 -10.18 -5.93 -39.39
N GLU A 88 -9.21 -5.94 -38.41
CA GLU A 88 -8.47 -7.18 -38.07
C GLU A 88 -8.78 -7.79 -36.71
N HIS A 89 -9.70 -7.27 -35.88
CA HIS A 89 -10.04 -7.92 -34.60
C HIS A 89 -11.55 -7.98 -34.36
N ASN A 90 -12.18 -9.03 -34.90
CA ASN A 90 -13.51 -9.48 -34.49
C ASN A 90 -13.42 -10.27 -33.16
N GLY A 91 -13.67 -9.58 -32.06
CA GLY A 91 -13.91 -10.15 -30.73
C GLY A 91 -14.54 -9.08 -29.86
N TYR A 92 -15.83 -8.78 -30.09
CA TYR A 92 -16.54 -7.73 -29.35
C TYR A 92 -17.08 -8.24 -28.01
N PRO A 93 -17.00 -7.41 -26.92
CA PRO A 93 -17.88 -7.57 -25.77
C PRO A 93 -19.34 -7.42 -26.23
N SER A 94 -20.28 -8.02 -25.51
CA SER A 94 -21.69 -7.97 -25.88
C SER A 94 -22.11 -6.49 -26.01
N ALA A 95 -22.89 -6.18 -27.05
CA ALA A 95 -23.34 -4.80 -27.35
C ALA A 95 -24.01 -4.10 -26.15
N ALA A 96 -24.47 -4.84 -25.16
CA ALA A 96 -25.06 -4.34 -23.92
C ALA A 96 -24.01 -3.81 -22.92
N GLU A 97 -22.84 -4.45 -22.79
CA GLU A 97 -21.79 -4.02 -21.84
C GLU A 97 -20.96 -2.86 -22.40
N ALA A 98 -20.69 -2.86 -23.71
CA ALA A 98 -20.09 -1.71 -24.38
C ALA A 98 -21.02 -0.49 -24.35
N ASP A 99 -22.33 -0.69 -24.47
CA ASP A 99 -23.34 0.36 -24.39
C ASP A 99 -23.50 0.89 -22.96
N GLN A 100 -23.30 0.06 -21.93
CA GLN A 100 -23.30 0.46 -20.52
C GLN A 100 -22.06 1.30 -20.17
N ALA A 101 -20.87 0.84 -20.56
CA ALA A 101 -19.63 1.59 -20.37
C ALA A 101 -19.60 2.91 -21.17
N LEU A 102 -20.16 2.93 -22.39
CA LEU A 102 -20.36 4.15 -23.17
C LEU A 102 -21.43 5.08 -22.56
N ARG A 103 -22.50 4.53 -21.97
CA ARG A 103 -23.53 5.31 -21.29
C ARG A 103 -23.01 5.91 -19.99
N ASP A 104 -22.20 5.19 -19.23
CA ASP A 104 -21.59 5.69 -17.99
C ASP A 104 -20.47 6.71 -18.28
N GLY A 105 -19.66 6.51 -19.31
CA GLY A 105 -18.72 7.49 -19.83
C GLY A 105 -19.40 8.75 -20.39
N ASN A 106 -20.51 8.61 -21.13
CA ASN A 106 -21.30 9.72 -21.62
C ASN A 106 -22.08 10.44 -20.53
N LYS A 107 -22.51 9.75 -19.46
CA LYS A 107 -23.15 10.40 -18.30
C LYS A 107 -22.17 11.28 -17.55
N LEU A 108 -20.92 10.84 -17.31
CA LEU A 108 -19.88 11.67 -16.72
C LEU A 108 -19.52 12.87 -17.63
N ALA A 109 -19.49 12.67 -18.94
CA ALA A 109 -19.19 13.72 -19.91
C ALA A 109 -20.32 14.79 -20.01
N GLN A 110 -21.56 14.41 -19.77
CA GLN A 110 -22.73 15.31 -19.80
C GLN A 110 -22.96 16.07 -18.48
N MET A 111 -22.29 15.69 -17.36
CA MET A 111 -22.39 16.43 -16.12
C MET A 111 -21.57 17.72 -16.24
N GLU A 112 -22.21 18.88 -16.24
CA GLU A 112 -21.56 20.18 -16.14
C GLU A 112 -20.84 20.38 -14.81
N GLU A 113 -21.31 19.72 -13.75
CA GLU A 113 -20.83 19.84 -12.38
C GLU A 113 -20.01 18.59 -11.95
N ALA A 114 -19.10 18.80 -11.00
CA ALA A 114 -18.34 17.70 -10.38
C ALA A 114 -19.30 16.72 -9.68
N PRO A 115 -19.14 15.38 -9.85
CA PRO A 115 -19.94 14.40 -9.11
C PRO A 115 -19.57 14.46 -7.63
N LEU A 116 -20.54 14.72 -6.76
CA LEU A 116 -20.33 14.86 -5.32
C LEU A 116 -20.70 13.57 -4.57
N PHE A 117 -19.89 13.24 -3.56
CA PHE A 117 -20.26 12.23 -2.59
C PHE A 117 -21.31 12.74 -1.61
N PRO A 118 -22.14 11.85 -1.00
CA PRO A 118 -23.05 12.24 0.06
C PRO A 118 -22.32 12.90 1.25
N GLY A 119 -22.66 14.16 1.54
CA GLY A 119 -21.98 14.98 2.54
C GLY A 119 -20.86 15.87 2.01
N GLU A 120 -20.49 15.74 0.74
CA GLU A 120 -19.49 16.58 0.08
C GLU A 120 -20.11 17.93 -0.35
N SER A 121 -19.35 19.01 -0.22
CA SER A 121 -19.79 20.37 -0.57
C SER A 121 -18.75 21.14 -1.35
N ILE A 122 -19.19 21.86 -2.39
CA ILE A 122 -18.32 22.69 -3.23
C ILE A 122 -17.87 23.91 -2.41
N LYS A 123 -16.56 24.20 -2.48
CA LYS A 123 -15.91 25.34 -1.84
C LYS A 123 -15.51 26.43 -2.83
N ALA A 124 -15.11 26.04 -4.06
CA ALA A 124 -14.77 26.98 -5.12
C ALA A 124 -14.98 26.34 -6.49
N ILE A 125 -15.43 27.15 -7.46
CA ILE A 125 -15.45 26.80 -8.89
C ILE A 125 -14.71 27.91 -9.62
N VAL A 126 -13.71 27.53 -10.42
CA VAL A 126 -12.88 28.45 -11.17
C VAL A 126 -12.83 28.02 -12.63
N LYS A 127 -13.24 28.92 -13.52
CA LYS A 127 -13.17 28.74 -14.97
C LYS A 127 -11.81 29.20 -15.51
N ASP A 128 -11.48 28.78 -16.72
CA ASP A 128 -10.26 29.17 -17.43
C ASP A 128 -8.96 28.85 -16.66
N VAL A 129 -8.98 27.79 -15.85
CA VAL A 129 -7.77 27.23 -15.23
C VAL A 129 -7.03 26.39 -16.25
N ILE A 130 -5.72 26.55 -16.29
CA ILE A 130 -4.85 25.76 -17.16
C ILE A 130 -4.17 24.67 -16.29
N TYR A 131 -4.45 23.42 -16.61
CA TYR A 131 -3.66 22.31 -16.09
C TYR A 131 -2.44 22.10 -17.00
N ILE A 132 -1.26 22.16 -16.42
CA ILE A 132 0.01 21.90 -17.11
C ILE A 132 0.31 20.41 -17.03
N CYS A 133 -0.23 19.66 -17.99
CA CYS A 133 -0.01 18.23 -18.08
C CYS A 133 1.40 17.94 -18.60
N PRO A 134 2.22 17.15 -17.91
CA PRO A 134 3.58 16.84 -18.36
C PRO A 134 3.62 15.99 -19.64
N PHE A 135 2.49 15.41 -20.05
CA PHE A 135 2.40 14.50 -21.20
C PHE A 135 1.72 15.12 -22.41
N SER A 136 0.69 15.93 -22.20
CA SER A 136 -0.13 16.53 -23.27
C SER A 136 -0.06 18.06 -23.33
N GLY A 137 0.79 18.68 -22.50
CA GLY A 137 0.96 20.13 -22.45
C GLY A 137 -0.17 20.83 -21.69
N ALA A 138 -0.43 22.09 -22.03
CA ALA A 138 -1.42 22.90 -21.36
C ALA A 138 -2.84 22.51 -21.76
N VAL A 139 -3.71 22.32 -20.76
CA VAL A 139 -5.13 21.97 -20.93
C VAL A 139 -5.97 22.99 -20.19
N SER A 140 -6.80 23.75 -20.91
CA SER A 140 -7.73 24.71 -20.30
C SER A 140 -9.00 24.01 -19.84
N GLY A 141 -9.56 24.43 -18.70
CA GLY A 141 -10.78 23.83 -18.16
C GLY A 141 -11.32 24.52 -16.91
N THR A 142 -12.27 23.87 -16.28
CA THR A 142 -12.88 24.33 -15.04
C THR A 142 -12.37 23.49 -13.87
N LEU A 143 -11.91 24.16 -12.83
CA LEU A 143 -11.49 23.55 -11.56
C LEU A 143 -12.58 23.72 -10.52
N THR A 144 -13.07 22.62 -9.96
CA THR A 144 -13.95 22.59 -8.80
C THR A 144 -13.18 22.06 -7.60
N VAL A 145 -13.16 22.80 -6.52
CA VAL A 145 -12.60 22.38 -5.23
C VAL A 145 -13.74 22.14 -4.25
N THR A 146 -13.78 20.96 -3.67
CA THR A 146 -14.73 20.59 -2.60
C THR A 146 -13.99 20.45 -1.28
N ASP A 147 -14.70 20.04 -0.22
CA ASP A 147 -14.10 19.65 1.04
C ASP A 147 -13.48 18.22 1.02
N PHE A 148 -13.61 17.50 -0.11
CA PHE A 148 -13.05 16.17 -0.28
C PHE A 148 -12.05 16.06 -1.44
N LYS A 149 -12.35 16.69 -2.58
CA LYS A 149 -11.56 16.53 -3.80
C LYS A 149 -11.32 17.81 -4.59
N MET A 150 -10.34 17.73 -5.44
CA MET A 150 -10.11 18.65 -6.55
C MET A 150 -10.53 17.95 -7.84
N PHE A 151 -11.47 18.56 -8.56
CA PHE A 151 -12.01 18.06 -9.82
C PHE A 151 -11.76 19.06 -10.93
N PHE A 152 -10.98 18.66 -11.94
CA PHE A 152 -10.71 19.47 -13.12
C PHE A 152 -11.32 18.80 -14.34
N LYS A 153 -12.04 19.59 -15.15
CA LYS A 153 -12.69 19.12 -16.38
C LYS A 153 -12.40 20.06 -17.53
N ASN A 154 -11.90 19.50 -18.63
CA ASN A 154 -11.83 20.16 -19.94
C ASN A 154 -13.00 19.66 -20.80
N VAL A 155 -13.77 20.58 -21.39
CA VAL A 155 -14.97 20.26 -22.20
C VAL A 155 -14.69 20.38 -23.72
N GLU A 156 -13.59 21.05 -24.10
CA GLU A 156 -13.26 21.37 -25.51
C GLU A 156 -12.54 20.21 -26.23
N ARG A 157 -12.02 19.22 -25.47
CA ARG A 157 -11.35 18.05 -26.02
C ARG A 157 -12.30 16.86 -26.12
N ASP A 158 -12.20 16.09 -27.18
CA ASP A 158 -12.86 14.81 -27.33
C ASP A 158 -11.78 13.69 -27.41
N PRO A 159 -11.70 12.72 -26.46
CA PRO A 159 -12.52 12.61 -25.24
C PRO A 159 -12.18 13.68 -24.20
N HIS A 160 -13.16 14.03 -23.36
CA HIS A 160 -12.98 15.01 -22.29
C HIS A 160 -11.86 14.62 -21.34
N PHE A 161 -10.98 15.57 -21.02
CA PHE A 161 -9.95 15.36 -20.01
C PHE A 161 -10.52 15.65 -18.62
N ILE A 162 -10.47 14.67 -17.74
CA ILE A 162 -10.94 14.76 -16.36
C ILE A 162 -9.79 14.42 -15.42
N LEU A 163 -9.60 15.24 -14.39
CA LEU A 163 -8.67 14.98 -13.28
C LEU A 163 -9.48 15.02 -11.98
N ASP A 164 -9.63 13.89 -11.34
CA ASP A 164 -10.29 13.73 -10.03
C ASP A 164 -9.25 13.32 -8.99
N VAL A 165 -9.01 14.17 -7.99
CA VAL A 165 -7.94 14.01 -7.00
C VAL A 165 -8.49 14.23 -5.61
N PRO A 166 -8.60 13.19 -4.77
CA PRO A 166 -8.94 13.36 -3.36
C PRO A 166 -7.94 14.28 -2.66
N LEU A 167 -8.40 15.24 -1.88
CA LEU A 167 -7.52 16.19 -1.18
C LEU A 167 -6.61 15.51 -0.15
N GLY A 168 -7.06 14.40 0.44
CA GLY A 168 -6.25 13.59 1.36
C GLY A 168 -4.97 13.04 0.75
N VAL A 169 -4.92 12.87 -0.58
CA VAL A 169 -3.72 12.44 -1.33
C VAL A 169 -2.66 13.54 -1.40
N ILE A 170 -3.03 14.80 -1.20
CA ILE A 170 -2.11 15.95 -1.32
C ILE A 170 -1.15 15.96 -0.13
N SER A 171 0.14 16.06 -0.44
CA SER A 171 1.23 16.20 0.52
C SER A 171 1.64 17.65 0.74
N ARG A 172 1.61 18.46 -0.33
CA ARG A 172 2.10 19.85 -0.33
C ARG A 172 1.41 20.65 -1.42
N VAL A 173 1.08 21.91 -1.12
CA VAL A 173 0.57 22.90 -2.07
C VAL A 173 1.46 24.12 -2.00
N GLU A 174 2.04 24.53 -3.12
CA GLU A 174 2.96 25.68 -3.19
C GLU A 174 2.56 26.66 -4.28
N LYS A 175 2.73 27.96 -4.00
CA LYS A 175 2.56 29.00 -5.03
C LYS A 175 3.81 29.05 -5.90
N ILE A 176 3.63 28.88 -7.20
CA ILE A 176 4.67 29.10 -8.18
C ILE A 176 4.43 30.51 -8.74
N GLY A 177 5.20 31.50 -8.30
CA GLY A 177 5.03 32.89 -8.72
C GLY A 177 6.05 33.30 -9.76
N ALA A 178 5.64 33.87 -10.87
CA ALA A 178 6.47 34.78 -11.65
C ALA A 178 6.34 36.19 -11.06
N GLN A 179 7.27 36.61 -10.22
CA GLN A 179 7.52 38.02 -9.97
C GLN A 179 8.33 38.58 -11.16
N SER A 180 7.83 38.54 -12.38
CA SER A 180 8.43 39.20 -13.51
C SER A 180 7.43 40.18 -14.11
N HIS A 181 7.92 41.34 -14.43
CA HIS A 181 7.17 42.47 -14.96
C HIS A 181 6.08 42.11 -15.99
N GLY A 182 4.82 42.34 -15.63
CA GLY A 182 3.69 42.40 -16.54
C GLY A 182 2.81 41.18 -16.70
N ASP A 183 3.13 40.01 -16.09
CA ASP A 183 2.32 38.81 -16.21
C ASP A 183 1.38 38.65 -14.98
N ASN A 184 0.06 38.76 -15.23
CA ASN A 184 -0.99 38.60 -14.24
C ASN A 184 -1.36 37.10 -13.98
N SER A 185 -0.43 36.17 -14.19
CA SER A 185 -0.68 34.75 -13.97
C SER A 185 -0.09 34.25 -12.64
N CYS A 186 -0.84 33.41 -11.97
CA CYS A 186 -0.41 32.69 -10.77
C CYS A 186 -0.36 31.20 -11.05
N GLY A 187 0.65 30.51 -10.52
CA GLY A 187 0.76 29.06 -10.58
C GLY A 187 0.64 28.42 -9.20
N ILE A 188 0.14 27.20 -9.19
CA ILE A 188 0.15 26.30 -8.01
C ILE A 188 0.79 24.97 -8.41
N GLU A 189 1.74 24.51 -7.59
CA GLU A 189 2.25 23.15 -7.63
C GLU A 189 1.61 22.35 -6.49
N ILE A 190 1.13 21.15 -6.82
CA ILE A 190 0.46 20.23 -5.91
C ILE A 190 1.21 18.92 -5.95
N VAL A 191 1.96 18.63 -4.90
CA VAL A 191 2.68 17.36 -4.75
C VAL A 191 1.80 16.37 -4.00
N CYS A 192 1.58 15.20 -4.60
CA CYS A 192 0.75 14.15 -4.02
C CYS A 192 1.57 13.10 -3.24
N LYS A 193 0.93 12.43 -2.30
CA LYS A 193 1.50 11.29 -1.55
C LYS A 193 1.71 10.08 -2.42
N ASP A 194 0.88 9.91 -3.46
CA ASP A 194 1.11 8.98 -4.56
C ASP A 194 2.19 9.51 -5.53
N MET A 195 2.26 8.99 -6.76
CA MET A 195 3.33 9.35 -7.70
C MET A 195 3.10 10.70 -8.41
N ARG A 196 1.94 11.35 -8.24
CA ARG A 196 1.57 12.55 -9.00
C ARG A 196 2.22 13.82 -8.47
N ASN A 197 2.56 14.70 -9.41
CA ASN A 197 2.87 16.10 -9.16
C ASN A 197 2.09 16.93 -10.20
N LEU A 198 1.20 17.81 -9.75
CA LEU A 198 0.25 18.52 -10.57
C LEU A 198 0.57 20.02 -10.57
N ARG A 199 0.42 20.66 -11.72
CA ARG A 199 0.65 22.10 -11.86
C ARG A 199 -0.55 22.76 -12.50
N LEU A 200 -1.03 23.82 -11.86
CA LEU A 200 -2.15 24.62 -12.31
C LEU A 200 -1.70 26.06 -12.53
N ALA A 201 -2.18 26.71 -13.57
CA ALA A 201 -2.02 28.13 -13.79
C ALA A 201 -3.39 28.82 -13.96
N TYR A 202 -3.54 30.02 -13.44
CA TYR A 202 -4.80 30.79 -13.51
C TYR A 202 -4.53 32.29 -13.41
N LYS A 203 -5.52 33.12 -13.80
CA LYS A 203 -5.41 34.58 -13.75
C LYS A 203 -5.39 35.08 -12.31
N GLN A 204 -4.54 36.06 -12.00
CA GLN A 204 -4.37 36.61 -10.64
C GLN A 204 -5.67 37.23 -10.07
N GLU A 205 -6.54 37.75 -10.95
CA GLU A 205 -7.83 38.29 -10.55
C GLU A 205 -8.76 37.24 -9.95
N GLU A 206 -8.76 36.01 -10.47
CA GLU A 206 -9.51 34.87 -9.96
C GLU A 206 -9.01 34.41 -8.59
N GLN A 207 -7.71 34.50 -8.35
CA GLN A 207 -7.15 34.20 -7.02
C GLN A 207 -7.65 35.16 -5.95
N ARG A 208 -7.71 36.47 -6.25
CA ARG A 208 -8.18 37.48 -5.29
C ARG A 208 -9.67 37.32 -4.96
N LYS A 209 -10.46 36.82 -5.90
CA LYS A 209 -11.91 36.63 -5.74
C LYS A 209 -12.26 35.31 -5.06
N LEU A 210 -11.58 34.24 -5.37
CA LEU A 210 -11.98 32.86 -5.03
C LEU A 210 -11.04 32.12 -4.07
N GLY A 211 -9.84 32.68 -3.82
CA GLY A 211 -8.89 32.09 -2.87
C GLY A 211 -8.55 30.63 -3.15
N ILE A 212 -8.21 30.27 -4.41
CA ILE A 212 -8.00 28.88 -4.84
C ILE A 212 -6.95 28.18 -3.97
N PHE A 213 -5.81 28.85 -3.81
CA PHE A 213 -4.71 28.30 -3.01
C PHE A 213 -5.14 28.09 -1.55
N GLU A 214 -5.82 29.08 -0.98
CA GLU A 214 -6.29 29.06 0.40
C GLU A 214 -7.33 27.97 0.62
N ASN A 215 -8.25 27.78 -0.33
CA ASN A 215 -9.24 26.69 -0.30
C ASN A 215 -8.57 25.33 -0.43
N LEU A 216 -7.65 25.14 -1.38
CA LEU A 216 -6.91 23.89 -1.52
C LEU A 216 -6.11 23.58 -0.26
N ASN A 217 -5.35 24.53 0.27
CA ASN A 217 -4.54 24.34 1.46
C ASN A 217 -5.39 24.01 2.69
N LYS A 218 -6.48 24.75 2.88
CA LYS A 218 -7.39 24.55 4.02
C LYS A 218 -8.05 23.17 4.03
N HIS A 219 -8.49 22.68 2.88
CA HIS A 219 -9.25 21.43 2.78
C HIS A 219 -8.35 20.20 2.50
N ALA A 220 -7.14 20.39 1.96
CA ALA A 220 -6.13 19.33 1.90
C ALA A 220 -5.53 19.01 3.29
N PHE A 221 -5.44 20.04 4.15
CA PHE A 221 -4.84 19.92 5.49
C PHE A 221 -5.81 20.34 6.60
N PRO A 222 -6.97 19.67 6.71
CA PRO A 222 -8.02 20.08 7.64
C PRO A 222 -7.57 20.07 9.09
N LEU A 223 -6.73 19.11 9.54
CA LEU A 223 -6.27 19.03 10.92
C LEU A 223 -5.37 20.22 11.28
N SER A 224 -4.48 20.63 10.39
CA SER A 224 -3.66 21.84 10.57
C SER A 224 -4.48 23.13 10.57
N ASN A 225 -5.70 23.09 10.07
CA ASN A 225 -6.65 24.21 10.05
C ASN A 225 -7.79 24.06 11.08
N GLY A 226 -7.67 23.16 12.05
CA GLY A 226 -8.67 22.94 13.10
C GLY A 226 -10.00 22.37 12.61
N GLN A 227 -9.98 21.66 11.48
CA GLN A 227 -11.16 21.03 10.89
C GLN A 227 -11.06 19.50 10.98
N ALA A 228 -12.21 18.82 10.96
CA ALA A 228 -12.25 17.36 10.89
C ALA A 228 -11.91 16.86 9.48
N LEU A 229 -11.41 15.64 9.38
CA LEU A 229 -11.25 14.92 8.12
C LEU A 229 -12.61 14.62 7.47
N PHE A 230 -12.67 14.58 6.14
CA PHE A 230 -13.90 14.37 5.40
C PHE A 230 -14.61 13.06 5.76
N ALA A 231 -13.88 12.01 6.16
CA ALA A 231 -14.48 10.74 6.61
C ALA A 231 -15.59 10.92 7.67
N PHE A 232 -15.52 11.95 8.51
CA PHE A 232 -16.56 12.26 9.51
C PHE A 232 -17.82 12.92 8.91
N ASN A 233 -17.73 13.41 7.67
CA ASN A 233 -18.84 14.04 6.94
C ASN A 233 -19.47 13.12 5.88
N TYR A 234 -18.76 12.04 5.48
CA TYR A 234 -19.22 11.11 4.46
C TYR A 234 -20.43 10.30 4.95
N LYS A 235 -21.53 10.28 4.15
CA LYS A 235 -22.86 9.78 4.57
C LYS A 235 -23.44 8.72 3.63
N GLU A 236 -22.59 7.95 2.96
CA GLU A 236 -23.04 6.87 2.08
C GLU A 236 -23.71 5.73 2.86
N LYS A 237 -24.55 4.96 2.18
CA LYS A 237 -25.23 3.79 2.74
C LYS A 237 -24.78 2.54 2.02
N PHE A 238 -24.00 1.73 2.71
CA PHE A 238 -23.59 0.43 2.20
C PHE A 238 -24.48 -0.69 2.78
N PRO A 239 -24.73 -1.76 2.00
CA PRO A 239 -25.53 -2.91 2.47
C PRO A 239 -24.81 -3.69 3.57
N VAL A 240 -23.49 -3.62 3.65
CA VAL A 240 -22.66 -4.34 4.62
C VAL A 240 -21.97 -3.35 5.55
N ASN A 241 -22.00 -3.64 6.86
CA ASN A 241 -21.23 -2.86 7.82
C ASN A 241 -19.82 -3.43 7.97
N GLY A 242 -18.85 -2.79 7.32
CA GLY A 242 -17.44 -3.20 7.33
C GLY A 242 -16.76 -3.14 8.70
N TRP A 243 -17.29 -2.40 9.68
CA TRP A 243 -16.75 -2.42 11.05
C TRP A 243 -16.94 -3.76 11.78
N LYS A 244 -17.71 -4.68 11.21
CA LYS A 244 -17.98 -6.01 11.76
C LYS A 244 -17.12 -7.12 11.16
N VAL A 245 -16.21 -6.80 10.24
CA VAL A 245 -15.35 -7.81 9.58
C VAL A 245 -14.33 -8.42 10.53
N TYR A 246 -14.01 -7.76 11.62
CA TYR A 246 -13.07 -8.21 12.63
C TYR A 246 -13.64 -8.09 14.04
N ASP A 247 -13.60 -9.17 14.79
CA ASP A 247 -13.77 -9.22 16.24
C ASP A 247 -12.60 -9.99 16.84
N PRO A 248 -11.81 -9.38 17.75
CA PRO A 248 -10.60 -10.01 18.27
C PRO A 248 -10.85 -11.34 18.97
N VAL A 249 -11.95 -11.44 19.70
CA VAL A 249 -12.27 -12.69 20.44
C VAL A 249 -12.64 -13.81 19.46
N SER A 250 -13.42 -13.51 18.43
CA SER A 250 -13.81 -14.47 17.40
C SER A 250 -12.59 -14.95 16.60
N GLU A 251 -11.66 -14.03 16.27
CA GLU A 251 -10.44 -14.37 15.55
C GLU A 251 -9.51 -15.27 16.37
N TYR A 252 -9.31 -14.98 17.65
CA TYR A 252 -8.55 -15.87 18.52
C TYR A 252 -9.23 -17.24 18.74
N LYS A 253 -10.57 -17.27 18.81
CA LYS A 253 -11.31 -18.54 18.86
C LYS A 253 -11.16 -19.36 17.59
N ARG A 254 -11.12 -18.73 16.41
CA ARG A 254 -10.84 -19.39 15.13
C ARG A 254 -9.49 -20.13 15.17
N GLN A 255 -8.50 -19.53 15.83
CA GLN A 255 -7.17 -20.11 16.03
C GLN A 255 -7.11 -21.16 17.18
N GLY A 256 -8.24 -21.52 17.80
CA GLY A 256 -8.30 -22.48 18.91
C GLY A 256 -7.96 -21.91 20.29
N LEU A 257 -8.07 -20.59 20.46
CA LEU A 257 -7.77 -19.90 21.73
C LEU A 257 -9.04 -19.38 22.42
N PRO A 258 -9.08 -19.34 23.77
CA PRO A 258 -8.04 -19.77 24.71
C PRO A 258 -7.85 -21.27 24.75
N ASN A 259 -6.67 -21.72 25.20
CA ASN A 259 -6.35 -23.12 25.44
C ASN A 259 -5.60 -23.30 26.79
N GLU A 260 -5.01 -24.45 27.03
CA GLU A 260 -4.30 -24.72 28.29
C GLU A 260 -3.10 -23.78 28.53
N SER A 261 -2.39 -23.41 27.43
CA SER A 261 -1.18 -22.60 27.48
C SER A 261 -1.43 -21.09 27.31
N TRP A 262 -2.52 -20.70 26.69
CA TRP A 262 -2.78 -19.31 26.31
C TRP A 262 -4.17 -18.83 26.74
N LYS A 263 -4.23 -17.61 27.34
CA LYS A 263 -5.47 -16.96 27.77
C LYS A 263 -5.69 -15.64 27.01
N ILE A 264 -6.96 -15.34 26.76
CA ILE A 264 -7.40 -14.02 26.31
C ILE A 264 -7.45 -13.11 27.54
N SER A 265 -6.60 -12.08 27.57
CA SER A 265 -6.50 -11.13 28.66
C SER A 265 -7.18 -9.80 28.31
N LYS A 266 -7.86 -9.22 29.30
CA LYS A 266 -8.48 -7.89 29.24
C LYS A 266 -7.72 -6.86 30.08
N ILE A 267 -6.45 -7.15 30.43
CA ILE A 267 -5.63 -6.23 31.23
C ILE A 267 -5.51 -4.84 30.61
N ASN A 268 -5.63 -4.76 29.28
CA ASN A 268 -5.55 -3.51 28.52
C ASN A 268 -6.93 -2.94 28.14
N SER A 269 -8.03 -3.35 28.76
CA SER A 269 -9.40 -2.97 28.37
C SER A 269 -9.65 -1.46 28.40
N ASN A 270 -8.93 -0.72 29.20
CA ASN A 270 -8.96 0.75 29.30
C ASN A 270 -7.71 1.45 28.75
N TYR A 271 -6.80 0.69 28.07
CA TYR A 271 -5.55 1.16 27.48
C TYR A 271 -4.52 1.76 28.47
N GLU A 272 -4.67 1.50 29.77
CA GLU A 272 -3.71 1.97 30.79
C GLU A 272 -2.45 1.11 30.84
N PHE A 273 -2.56 -0.18 30.50
CA PHE A 273 -1.43 -1.10 30.46
C PHE A 273 -0.47 -0.76 29.28
N CYS A 274 -1.03 -0.54 28.09
CA CYS A 274 -0.29 -0.11 26.90
C CYS A 274 -1.23 0.66 25.96
N ASP A 275 -1.02 1.96 25.81
CA ASP A 275 -1.86 2.87 25.03
C ASP A 275 -1.87 2.59 23.51
N THR A 276 -0.86 1.86 23.02
CA THR A 276 -0.70 1.52 21.60
C THR A 276 -1.07 0.08 21.27
N TYR A 277 -1.42 -0.73 22.25
CA TYR A 277 -1.93 -2.10 22.07
C TYR A 277 -3.45 -2.14 22.06
N PRO A 278 -4.07 -3.21 21.50
CA PRO A 278 -5.52 -3.37 21.54
C PRO A 278 -6.00 -3.67 22.97
N ALA A 279 -7.29 -3.44 23.20
CA ALA A 279 -7.96 -3.72 24.47
C ALA A 279 -7.90 -5.23 24.84
N VAL A 280 -7.86 -6.08 23.84
CA VAL A 280 -7.83 -7.56 24.00
C VAL A 280 -6.48 -8.08 23.48
N ILE A 281 -5.73 -8.75 24.34
CA ILE A 281 -4.44 -9.36 24.02
C ILE A 281 -4.41 -10.83 24.47
N VAL A 282 -3.55 -11.63 23.87
CA VAL A 282 -3.36 -13.04 24.24
C VAL A 282 -1.97 -13.24 24.82
N VAL A 283 -1.93 -13.80 26.02
CA VAL A 283 -0.71 -14.01 26.81
C VAL A 283 -0.71 -15.42 27.39
N PRO A 284 0.44 -15.97 27.83
CA PRO A 284 0.46 -17.30 28.49
C PRO A 284 -0.43 -17.35 29.74
N THR A 285 -1.13 -18.46 29.92
CA THR A 285 -2.11 -18.65 31.03
C THR A 285 -1.48 -18.52 32.40
N SER A 286 -0.25 -19.00 32.57
CA SER A 286 0.46 -19.02 33.86
C SER A 286 0.99 -17.67 34.31
N VAL A 287 1.00 -16.65 33.43
CA VAL A 287 1.55 -15.32 33.73
C VAL A 287 0.53 -14.50 34.52
N LYS A 288 0.99 -13.88 35.60
CA LYS A 288 0.18 -12.97 36.44
C LYS A 288 0.25 -11.52 35.91
N ASP A 289 -0.77 -10.75 36.20
CA ASP A 289 -0.87 -9.35 35.79
C ASP A 289 0.25 -8.50 36.38
N ASP A 290 0.65 -8.75 37.64
CA ASP A 290 1.80 -8.08 38.28
C ASP A 290 3.14 -8.35 37.57
N ASP A 291 3.33 -9.56 37.03
CA ASP A 291 4.52 -9.90 36.24
C ASP A 291 4.45 -9.19 34.86
N LEU A 292 3.28 -9.13 34.24
CA LEU A 292 3.07 -8.39 32.98
C LEU A 292 3.40 -6.90 33.13
N LEU A 293 3.04 -6.27 34.25
CA LEU A 293 3.40 -4.86 34.53
C LEU A 293 4.91 -4.66 34.58
N LYS A 294 5.68 -5.58 35.15
CA LYS A 294 7.14 -5.51 35.18
C LYS A 294 7.75 -5.73 33.80
N VAL A 295 7.22 -6.67 33.02
CA VAL A 295 7.61 -6.88 31.62
C VAL A 295 7.31 -5.64 30.79
N SER A 296 6.15 -5.02 30.96
CA SER A 296 5.77 -3.77 30.30
C SER A 296 6.75 -2.65 30.56
N ALA A 297 7.21 -2.48 31.81
CA ALA A 297 8.21 -1.49 32.17
C ALA A 297 9.60 -1.76 31.56
N PHE A 298 9.87 -2.97 31.06
CA PHE A 298 11.11 -3.38 30.42
C PHE A 298 11.05 -3.44 28.90
N ARG A 299 9.87 -3.32 28.31
CA ARG A 299 9.69 -3.31 26.85
C ARG A 299 9.37 -1.91 26.34
N ALA A 300 9.95 -1.55 25.19
CA ALA A 300 9.74 -0.24 24.59
C ALA A 300 8.24 0.05 24.43
N LYS A 301 7.82 1.23 24.89
CA LYS A 301 6.43 1.69 24.87
C LYS A 301 5.44 0.77 25.60
N GLY A 302 5.90 -0.02 26.56
CA GLY A 302 5.07 -0.99 27.27
C GLY A 302 4.58 -2.17 26.42
N ARG A 303 5.15 -2.35 25.24
CA ARG A 303 4.70 -3.33 24.24
C ARG A 303 5.30 -4.70 24.56
N VAL A 304 4.65 -5.43 25.46
CA VAL A 304 5.05 -6.78 25.89
C VAL A 304 4.89 -7.80 24.76
N PRO A 305 5.60 -8.95 24.81
CA PRO A 305 5.34 -10.04 23.88
C PRO A 305 3.91 -10.56 24.02
N VAL A 306 3.17 -10.53 22.92
CA VAL A 306 1.78 -11.02 22.82
C VAL A 306 1.62 -11.90 21.60
N LEU A 307 0.68 -12.83 21.65
CA LEU A 307 0.44 -13.76 20.56
C LEU A 307 -0.26 -13.06 19.38
N SER A 308 0.30 -13.23 18.19
CA SER A 308 -0.35 -12.89 16.93
C SER A 308 -1.04 -14.10 16.28
N TRP A 309 -0.37 -15.25 16.25
CA TRP A 309 -0.87 -16.44 15.58
C TRP A 309 -0.29 -17.72 16.21
N ILE A 310 -1.06 -18.80 16.13
CA ILE A 310 -0.67 -20.14 16.63
C ILE A 310 -0.89 -21.18 15.54
N HIS A 311 0.10 -22.02 15.32
CA HIS A 311 0.02 -23.12 14.37
C HIS A 311 -0.95 -24.21 14.89
N PRO A 312 -1.94 -24.65 14.09
CA PRO A 312 -3.01 -25.52 14.56
C PRO A 312 -2.53 -26.89 15.05
N GLU A 313 -1.49 -27.46 14.43
CA GLU A 313 -0.99 -28.78 14.75
C GLU A 313 0.15 -28.74 15.77
N SER A 314 1.19 -27.95 15.50
CA SER A 314 2.40 -27.94 16.34
C SER A 314 2.29 -27.07 17.58
N GLN A 315 1.31 -26.16 17.64
CA GLN A 315 1.15 -25.13 18.66
C GLN A 315 2.33 -24.15 18.75
N ALA A 316 3.21 -24.14 17.75
CA ALA A 316 4.23 -23.12 17.60
C ALA A 316 3.57 -21.76 17.33
N THR A 317 4.12 -20.69 17.91
CA THR A 317 3.48 -19.37 17.91
C THR A 317 4.32 -18.29 17.26
N ILE A 318 3.64 -17.33 16.64
CA ILE A 318 4.20 -16.03 16.31
C ILE A 318 3.76 -15.05 17.39
N THR A 319 4.70 -14.51 18.14
CA THR A 319 4.49 -13.44 19.12
C THR A 319 5.19 -12.18 18.68
N ARG A 320 4.66 -11.02 19.07
CA ARG A 320 5.21 -9.70 18.70
C ARG A 320 5.38 -8.81 19.92
N CYS A 321 6.39 -7.91 19.87
CA CYS A 321 6.66 -6.96 20.97
C CYS A 321 7.47 -5.75 20.53
N GLY A 322 7.78 -4.86 21.46
CA GLY A 322 8.86 -3.87 21.36
C GLY A 322 10.18 -4.43 21.86
N GLN A 323 11.30 -3.74 21.55
CA GLN A 323 12.64 -4.09 22.02
C GLN A 323 12.73 -4.08 23.55
N PRO A 324 13.59 -4.90 24.17
CA PRO A 324 13.87 -4.79 25.59
C PRO A 324 14.72 -3.55 25.91
N LEU A 325 14.50 -2.95 27.07
CA LEU A 325 15.20 -1.75 27.52
C LEU A 325 16.44 -2.11 28.34
N VAL A 326 17.38 -2.80 27.69
CA VAL A 326 18.63 -3.28 28.27
C VAL A 326 19.57 -2.11 28.59
N GLY A 327 19.66 -1.16 27.65
CA GLY A 327 20.52 0.01 27.80
C GLY A 327 22.02 -0.29 27.84
N PRO A 328 22.86 0.75 28.01
CA PRO A 328 24.32 0.60 28.02
C PRO A 328 24.83 -0.15 29.26
N ASN A 329 24.02 -0.30 30.31
CA ASN A 329 24.38 -0.95 31.58
C ASN A 329 23.93 -2.42 31.66
N ASP A 330 23.52 -3.02 30.54
CA ASP A 330 23.07 -4.40 30.47
C ASP A 330 21.99 -4.75 31.52
N LYS A 331 21.00 -3.86 31.67
CA LYS A 331 19.88 -4.05 32.59
C LYS A 331 19.12 -5.34 32.26
N ARG A 332 18.85 -6.14 33.28
CA ARG A 332 18.09 -7.40 33.17
C ARG A 332 16.73 -7.27 33.85
N CYS A 333 15.75 -8.03 33.35
CA CYS A 333 14.44 -8.19 33.95
C CYS A 333 14.11 -9.69 34.06
N LYS A 334 14.14 -10.21 35.26
CA LYS A 334 13.89 -11.64 35.50
C LYS A 334 12.49 -12.06 35.11
N GLU A 335 11.52 -11.18 35.25
CA GLU A 335 10.14 -11.41 34.84
C GLU A 335 10.02 -11.52 33.33
N ASP A 336 10.76 -10.72 32.53
CA ASP A 336 10.82 -10.81 31.08
C ASP A 336 11.51 -12.11 30.63
N GLU A 337 12.63 -12.46 31.26
CA GLU A 337 13.34 -13.72 31.00
C GLU A 337 12.44 -14.93 31.25
N LYS A 338 11.72 -14.96 32.38
CA LYS A 338 10.74 -15.98 32.70
C LYS A 338 9.55 -15.99 31.75
N TYR A 339 9.12 -14.80 31.30
CA TYR A 339 8.01 -14.66 30.37
C TYR A 339 8.33 -15.27 29.01
N LEU A 340 9.50 -15.01 28.43
CA LEU A 340 9.93 -15.66 27.19
C LEU A 340 10.13 -17.15 27.36
N GLN A 341 10.64 -17.61 28.52
CA GLN A 341 10.70 -19.04 28.86
C GLN A 341 9.30 -19.67 28.84
N THR A 342 8.30 -19.00 29.43
CA THR A 342 6.91 -19.50 29.44
C THR A 342 6.33 -19.57 28.01
N ILE A 343 6.64 -18.62 27.13
CA ILE A 343 6.24 -18.69 25.71
C ILE A 343 6.87 -19.92 25.04
N MET A 344 8.13 -20.18 25.30
CA MET A 344 8.83 -21.37 24.79
C MET A 344 8.21 -22.67 25.31
N ASP A 345 7.94 -22.75 26.60
CA ASP A 345 7.38 -23.94 27.26
C ASP A 345 5.93 -24.23 26.81
N ALA A 346 5.21 -23.24 26.32
CA ALA A 346 3.87 -23.41 25.75
C ALA A 346 3.88 -24.23 24.44
N ASN A 347 5.03 -24.44 23.82
CA ASN A 347 5.21 -25.32 22.68
C ASN A 347 5.90 -26.62 23.08
N ALA A 348 5.12 -27.70 23.20
CA ALA A 348 5.64 -29.00 23.64
C ALA A 348 6.59 -29.68 22.63
N GLN A 349 6.60 -29.23 21.36
CA GLN A 349 7.39 -29.84 20.28
C GLN A 349 8.82 -29.30 20.17
N SER A 350 9.10 -28.13 20.74
CA SER A 350 10.43 -27.52 20.65
C SER A 350 10.79 -26.80 21.95
N HIS A 351 11.95 -27.14 22.51
CA HIS A 351 12.51 -26.46 23.70
C HIS A 351 13.40 -25.29 23.33
N LYS A 352 13.19 -24.69 22.14
CA LYS A 352 13.92 -23.50 21.63
C LYS A 352 12.93 -22.42 21.27
N LEU A 353 13.37 -21.17 21.43
CA LEU A 353 12.67 -19.98 20.97
C LEU A 353 13.56 -19.26 19.98
N THR A 354 13.03 -18.79 18.85
CA THR A 354 13.78 -17.93 17.94
C THR A 354 13.26 -16.51 18.05
N ILE A 355 14.14 -15.56 18.30
CA ILE A 355 13.83 -14.13 18.34
C ILE A 355 14.32 -13.50 17.03
N PHE A 356 13.39 -12.97 16.26
CA PHE A 356 13.70 -12.21 15.06
C PHE A 356 13.66 -10.72 15.35
N ASP A 357 14.83 -10.11 15.45
CA ASP A 357 14.97 -8.66 15.46
C ASP A 357 15.03 -8.15 14.03
N ALA A 358 14.01 -7.38 13.63
CA ALA A 358 13.93 -6.86 12.27
C ALA A 358 15.06 -5.87 11.92
N ARG A 359 15.73 -5.30 12.92
CA ARG A 359 16.74 -4.26 12.74
C ARG A 359 18.05 -4.81 12.18
N GLN A 360 18.86 -3.89 11.65
CA GLN A 360 20.29 -4.12 11.44
C GLN A 360 21.00 -4.21 12.80
N ASN A 361 21.93 -5.11 12.94
CA ASN A 361 22.66 -5.32 14.19
C ASN A 361 23.31 -4.02 14.70
N SER A 362 23.99 -3.28 13.82
CA SER A 362 24.63 -1.99 14.15
C SER A 362 23.64 -0.94 14.64
N VAL A 363 22.39 -0.95 14.14
CA VAL A 363 21.31 -0.07 14.58
C VAL A 363 20.78 -0.51 15.96
N ALA A 364 20.69 -1.82 16.20
CA ALA A 364 20.29 -2.35 17.50
C ALA A 364 21.30 -1.99 18.59
N ASP A 365 22.62 -2.04 18.30
CA ASP A 365 23.69 -1.56 19.19
C ASP A 365 23.58 -0.06 19.46
N THR A 366 23.30 0.74 18.44
CA THR A 366 23.07 2.18 18.60
C THR A 366 21.84 2.45 19.48
N ASN A 367 20.77 1.68 19.33
CA ASN A 367 19.60 1.79 20.20
C ASN A 367 19.89 1.34 21.62
N LYS A 368 20.71 0.33 21.83
CA LYS A 368 21.17 -0.12 23.15
C LYS A 368 21.92 1.00 23.88
N ALA A 369 22.81 1.70 23.20
CA ALA A 369 23.50 2.85 23.76
C ALA A 369 22.56 4.00 24.18
N LYS A 370 21.35 4.08 23.57
CA LYS A 370 20.30 5.07 23.88
C LYS A 370 19.22 4.56 24.84
N GLY A 371 19.44 3.42 25.50
CA GLY A 371 18.50 2.85 26.48
C GLY A 371 17.56 1.75 25.94
N GLY A 372 17.59 1.45 24.64
CA GLY A 372 16.95 0.27 24.06
C GLY A 372 17.80 -1.00 24.20
N GLY A 373 17.71 -1.91 23.27
CA GLY A 373 18.57 -3.09 23.26
C GLY A 373 17.96 -4.28 22.54
N TYR A 374 18.51 -5.42 22.84
CA TYR A 374 18.11 -6.74 22.31
C TYR A 374 18.41 -7.83 23.33
N GLU A 375 17.86 -9.01 23.14
CA GLU A 375 18.00 -10.17 24.02
C GLU A 375 19.40 -10.79 23.86
N CYS A 376 20.14 -10.88 24.96
CA CYS A 376 21.47 -11.51 24.97
C CYS A 376 21.38 -12.97 25.44
N GLU A 377 22.26 -13.83 24.95
CA GLU A 377 22.33 -15.24 25.28
C GLU A 377 22.49 -15.50 26.78
N SER A 378 23.22 -14.65 27.48
CA SER A 378 23.42 -14.76 28.95
C SER A 378 22.15 -14.54 29.76
N ALA A 379 21.17 -13.80 29.24
CA ALA A 379 19.88 -13.56 29.88
C ALA A 379 18.79 -14.53 29.36
N TYR A 380 18.90 -14.95 28.08
CA TYR A 380 17.94 -15.82 27.40
C TYR A 380 18.64 -17.05 26.81
N PRO A 381 19.14 -17.98 27.61
CA PRO A 381 20.05 -19.04 27.16
C PRO A 381 19.41 -20.06 26.19
N ASN A 382 18.08 -20.14 26.15
CA ASN A 382 17.34 -21.06 25.29
C ASN A 382 16.74 -20.35 24.05
N ALA A 383 17.08 -19.07 23.85
CA ALA A 383 16.61 -18.28 22.74
C ALA A 383 17.74 -18.01 21.72
N GLU A 384 17.45 -18.23 20.45
CA GLU A 384 18.33 -17.86 19.32
C GLU A 384 17.92 -16.47 18.82
N LEU A 385 18.81 -15.49 18.89
CA LEU A 385 18.58 -14.13 18.33
C LEU A 385 19.09 -14.03 16.90
N ILE A 386 18.22 -13.58 15.99
CA ILE A 386 18.54 -13.42 14.57
C ILE A 386 18.15 -12.00 14.13
N PHE A 387 19.12 -11.23 13.65
CA PHE A 387 18.88 -9.94 12.98
C PHE A 387 18.48 -10.15 11.53
N LEU A 388 17.46 -9.42 11.06
CA LEU A 388 16.94 -9.52 9.69
C LEU A 388 17.47 -8.42 8.77
N GLU A 389 18.30 -7.52 9.29
CA GLU A 389 19.02 -6.48 8.53
C GLU A 389 18.08 -5.54 7.73
N ILE A 390 16.84 -5.32 8.18
CA ILE A 390 15.85 -4.45 7.53
C ILE A 390 16.10 -3.00 7.95
N PRO A 391 16.32 -2.07 6.99
CA PRO A 391 16.53 -0.66 7.28
C PRO A 391 15.32 0.00 7.97
N ASN A 392 15.55 1.19 8.53
CA ASN A 392 14.53 1.95 9.26
C ASN A 392 13.58 2.74 8.34
N ILE A 393 12.58 3.38 8.94
CA ILE A 393 11.55 4.15 8.25
C ILE A 393 12.12 5.30 7.38
N HIS A 394 13.25 5.89 7.75
CA HIS A 394 13.86 7.00 7.02
C HIS A 394 14.48 6.55 5.70
N VAL A 395 15.12 5.36 5.70
CA VAL A 395 15.66 4.74 4.49
C VAL A 395 14.55 4.36 3.53
N MET A 396 13.43 3.82 4.05
CA MET A 396 12.27 3.44 3.23
C MET A 396 11.60 4.67 2.61
N ARG A 397 11.51 5.78 3.34
CA ARG A 397 11.02 7.05 2.82
C ARG A 397 11.88 7.58 1.67
N GLU A 398 13.19 7.54 1.82
CA GLU A 398 14.13 7.99 0.79
C GLU A 398 14.06 7.11 -0.47
N SER A 399 13.91 5.81 -0.31
CA SER A 399 13.71 4.88 -1.42
C SER A 399 12.45 5.21 -2.24
N LEU A 400 11.31 5.47 -1.57
CA LEU A 400 10.09 5.89 -2.27
C LEU A 400 10.26 7.25 -2.96
N ARG A 401 10.96 8.20 -2.31
CA ARG A 401 11.23 9.50 -2.92
C ARG A 401 11.98 9.35 -4.25
N LYS A 402 13.04 8.54 -4.26
CA LYS A 402 13.78 8.22 -5.48
C LYS A 402 12.91 7.51 -6.52
N LEU A 403 12.09 6.55 -6.10
CA LEU A 403 11.19 5.84 -7.01
C LEU A 403 10.21 6.81 -7.69
N LYS A 404 9.64 7.77 -6.96
CA LYS A 404 8.76 8.81 -7.51
C LYS A 404 9.45 9.60 -8.63
N GLU A 405 10.71 9.96 -8.45
CA GLU A 405 11.49 10.69 -9.47
C GLU A 405 11.76 9.84 -10.72
N VAL A 406 11.89 8.53 -10.58
CA VAL A 406 12.12 7.61 -11.70
C VAL A 406 10.85 7.36 -12.52
N VAL A 407 9.68 7.27 -11.85
CA VAL A 407 8.42 6.86 -12.51
C VAL A 407 7.58 8.02 -13.01
N TYR A 408 7.83 9.26 -12.55
CA TYR A 408 6.99 10.42 -12.88
C TYR A 408 7.79 11.73 -12.88
N PRO A 409 7.54 12.65 -13.83
CA PRO A 409 6.65 12.53 -14.99
C PRO A 409 7.32 11.87 -16.19
N ALA A 410 8.65 12.01 -16.34
CA ALA A 410 9.41 11.52 -17.49
C ALA A 410 10.13 10.23 -17.13
N ILE A 411 9.91 9.20 -17.93
CA ILE A 411 10.61 7.90 -17.81
C ILE A 411 11.79 7.91 -18.78
N ASP A 412 12.99 7.67 -18.24
CA ASP A 412 14.19 7.42 -19.06
C ASP A 412 14.22 5.94 -19.44
N GLU A 413 13.72 5.62 -20.63
CA GLU A 413 13.67 4.24 -21.12
C GLU A 413 15.06 3.61 -21.29
N SER A 414 16.07 4.43 -21.62
CA SER A 414 17.43 3.94 -21.86
C SER A 414 18.14 3.49 -20.59
N HIS A 415 17.80 4.08 -19.45
CA HIS A 415 18.37 3.75 -18.14
C HIS A 415 17.33 3.21 -17.16
N TRP A 416 16.16 2.78 -17.65
CA TRP A 416 15.04 2.36 -16.81
C TRP A 416 15.44 1.39 -15.70
N LEU A 417 16.08 0.27 -16.09
CA LEU A 417 16.46 -0.77 -15.13
C LEU A 417 17.45 -0.28 -14.07
N SER A 418 18.47 0.47 -14.49
CA SER A 418 19.47 1.02 -13.58
C SER A 418 18.90 2.11 -12.67
N ASN A 419 17.95 2.91 -13.17
CA ASN A 419 17.28 3.93 -12.37
C ASN A 419 16.37 3.30 -11.32
N VAL A 420 15.59 2.26 -11.67
CA VAL A 420 14.78 1.50 -10.73
C VAL A 420 15.66 0.81 -9.68
N ASP A 421 16.73 0.16 -10.09
CA ASP A 421 17.68 -0.49 -9.17
C ASP A 421 18.32 0.52 -8.20
N GLY A 422 18.71 1.69 -8.70
CA GLY A 422 19.26 2.79 -7.88
C GLY A 422 18.33 3.35 -6.80
N THR A 423 17.04 3.04 -6.86
CA THR A 423 16.07 3.38 -5.80
C THR A 423 16.16 2.45 -4.59
N HIS A 424 16.69 1.25 -4.77
CA HIS A 424 16.69 0.13 -3.81
C HIS A 424 15.29 -0.34 -3.37
N TRP A 425 14.22 0.09 -4.05
CA TRP A 425 12.85 -0.27 -3.65
C TRP A 425 12.62 -1.77 -3.67
N LEU A 426 12.96 -2.44 -4.78
CA LEU A 426 12.81 -3.89 -4.93
C LEU A 426 13.73 -4.67 -3.98
N GLU A 427 14.91 -4.13 -3.66
CA GLU A 427 15.81 -4.73 -2.67
C GLU A 427 15.15 -4.73 -1.27
N TYR A 428 14.47 -3.64 -0.87
CA TYR A 428 13.77 -3.59 0.41
C TYR A 428 12.53 -4.48 0.45
N ILE A 429 11.80 -4.61 -0.66
CA ILE A 429 10.74 -5.62 -0.80
C ILE A 429 11.32 -7.04 -0.63
N ARG A 430 12.47 -7.32 -1.24
CA ARG A 430 13.17 -8.60 -1.13
C ARG A 430 13.53 -8.95 0.31
N VAL A 431 14.13 -8.02 1.06
CA VAL A 431 14.56 -8.31 2.45
C VAL A 431 13.37 -8.52 3.38
N LEU A 432 12.25 -7.83 3.17
CA LEU A 432 11.01 -8.05 3.91
C LEU A 432 10.44 -9.45 3.65
N LEU A 433 10.31 -9.83 2.38
CA LEU A 433 9.85 -11.19 2.01
C LEU A 433 10.78 -12.28 2.54
N ALA A 434 12.10 -12.10 2.41
CA ALA A 434 13.09 -13.04 2.93
C ALA A 434 12.97 -13.21 4.46
N GLY A 435 12.77 -12.12 5.19
CA GLY A 435 12.54 -12.16 6.63
C GLY A 435 11.27 -12.93 7.00
N ALA A 436 10.16 -12.67 6.29
CA ALA A 436 8.90 -13.36 6.52
C ALA A 436 8.97 -14.87 6.18
N VAL A 437 9.66 -15.24 5.11
CA VAL A 437 9.91 -16.64 4.74
C VAL A 437 10.69 -17.36 5.85
N ARG A 438 11.72 -16.72 6.43
CA ARG A 438 12.48 -17.31 7.55
C ARG A 438 11.61 -17.54 8.79
N ILE A 439 10.67 -16.63 9.08
CA ILE A 439 9.70 -16.78 10.18
C ILE A 439 8.76 -17.96 9.89
N ALA A 440 8.17 -18.00 8.70
CA ALA A 440 7.27 -19.07 8.29
C ALA A 440 7.95 -20.45 8.32
N ASP A 441 9.20 -20.55 7.86
CA ASP A 441 9.97 -21.79 7.88
C ASP A 441 10.30 -22.26 9.30
N LYS A 442 10.66 -21.35 10.23
CA LYS A 442 10.87 -21.72 11.64
C LYS A 442 9.61 -22.31 12.28
N ILE A 443 8.46 -21.76 11.95
CA ILE A 443 7.15 -22.27 12.45
C ILE A 443 6.81 -23.61 11.80
N GLU A 444 6.83 -23.68 10.46
CA GLU A 444 6.34 -24.86 9.73
C GLU A 444 7.32 -26.03 9.77
N SER A 445 8.56 -25.81 9.34
CA SER A 445 9.57 -26.88 9.30
C SER A 445 10.22 -27.09 10.66
N GLY A 446 10.54 -26.02 11.37
CA GLY A 446 11.22 -26.07 12.68
C GLY A 446 10.31 -26.37 13.85
N LYS A 447 9.00 -26.29 13.71
CA LYS A 447 7.99 -26.38 14.78
C LYS A 447 8.37 -25.57 16.04
N THR A 448 9.05 -24.43 15.80
CA THR A 448 9.64 -23.57 16.83
C THR A 448 8.86 -22.28 16.95
N SER A 449 8.48 -21.89 18.15
CA SER A 449 7.85 -20.59 18.43
C SER A 449 8.83 -19.44 18.17
N VAL A 450 8.31 -18.33 17.66
CA VAL A 450 9.11 -17.15 17.33
C VAL A 450 8.59 -15.91 18.04
N VAL A 451 9.51 -15.00 18.38
CA VAL A 451 9.22 -13.64 18.82
C VAL A 451 9.73 -12.69 17.75
N VAL A 452 8.89 -11.77 17.29
CA VAL A 452 9.25 -10.80 16.26
C VAL A 452 9.18 -9.41 16.85
N HIS A 453 10.25 -8.66 16.77
CA HIS A 453 10.27 -7.25 17.18
C HIS A 453 11.18 -6.38 16.28
N CYS A 454 11.07 -5.09 16.46
CA CYS A 454 11.98 -4.08 15.93
C CYS A 454 12.35 -3.10 17.05
N SER A 455 12.30 -1.79 16.84
CA SER A 455 12.46 -0.82 17.94
C SER A 455 11.22 -0.79 18.83
N ASP A 456 10.10 -0.30 18.29
CA ASP A 456 8.85 -0.14 19.03
C ASP A 456 7.79 -1.22 18.72
N GLY A 457 8.01 -2.04 17.70
CA GLY A 457 7.12 -3.15 17.36
C GLY A 457 5.87 -2.76 16.55
N TRP A 458 5.83 -1.59 15.89
CA TRP A 458 4.67 -1.12 15.13
C TRP A 458 4.90 -0.83 13.63
N ASP A 459 6.13 -0.94 13.11
CA ASP A 459 6.46 -0.74 11.69
C ASP A 459 6.91 -2.05 11.02
N ARG A 460 8.20 -2.43 11.12
CA ARG A 460 8.75 -3.64 10.52
C ARG A 460 8.14 -4.92 11.09
N THR A 461 7.77 -4.91 12.37
CA THR A 461 7.13 -6.04 13.04
C THR A 461 5.83 -6.46 12.35
N PRO A 462 4.80 -5.61 12.14
CA PRO A 462 3.60 -6.02 11.43
C PRO A 462 3.84 -6.38 9.95
N GLN A 463 4.83 -5.79 9.28
CA GLN A 463 5.22 -6.24 7.93
C GLN A 463 5.59 -7.73 7.94
N LEU A 464 6.45 -8.14 8.88
CA LEU A 464 6.94 -9.51 8.99
C LEU A 464 5.88 -10.49 9.49
N THR A 465 5.17 -10.15 10.56
CA THR A 465 4.14 -11.03 11.14
C THR A 465 2.99 -11.26 10.17
N SER A 466 2.48 -10.20 9.52
CA SER A 466 1.39 -10.31 8.55
C SER A 466 1.78 -11.12 7.33
N LEU A 467 2.98 -10.92 6.77
CA LEU A 467 3.47 -11.70 5.63
C LEU A 467 3.65 -13.17 6.00
N ALA A 468 4.22 -13.47 7.17
CA ALA A 468 4.38 -14.84 7.64
C ALA A 468 3.01 -15.52 7.85
N MET A 469 2.04 -14.81 8.43
CA MET A 469 0.68 -15.32 8.61
C MET A 469 -0.03 -15.59 7.28
N LEU A 470 0.16 -14.74 6.27
CA LEU A 470 -0.34 -14.98 4.90
C LEU A 470 0.28 -16.24 4.26
N MET A 471 1.57 -16.50 4.55
CA MET A 471 2.25 -17.71 4.07
C MET A 471 1.74 -18.98 4.74
N LEU A 472 1.46 -18.91 6.05
CA LEU A 472 1.14 -20.05 6.90
C LEU A 472 -0.36 -20.40 6.94
N ASP A 473 -1.26 -19.42 6.84
CA ASP A 473 -2.69 -19.57 7.07
C ASP A 473 -3.49 -19.14 5.83
N SER A 474 -4.14 -20.10 5.17
CA SER A 474 -4.95 -19.87 3.97
C SER A 474 -6.14 -18.95 4.22
N TYR A 475 -6.65 -18.85 5.44
CA TYR A 475 -7.74 -17.96 5.79
C TYR A 475 -7.40 -16.50 5.48
N TYR A 476 -6.18 -16.04 5.81
CA TYR A 476 -5.78 -14.66 5.56
C TYR A 476 -5.58 -14.32 4.07
N ARG A 477 -5.62 -15.32 3.19
CA ARG A 477 -5.58 -15.16 1.74
C ARG A 477 -6.98 -14.98 1.11
N THR A 478 -8.03 -15.12 1.91
CA THR A 478 -9.41 -14.75 1.53
C THR A 478 -9.64 -13.25 1.71
N ILE A 479 -10.66 -12.70 1.07
CA ILE A 479 -11.03 -11.28 1.25
C ILE A 479 -11.34 -10.98 2.72
N PRO A 480 -12.27 -11.68 3.40
CA PRO A 480 -12.56 -11.41 4.80
C PRO A 480 -11.37 -11.68 5.73
N GLY A 481 -10.56 -12.69 5.43
CA GLY A 481 -9.37 -12.99 6.22
C GLY A 481 -8.28 -11.93 6.09
N PHE A 482 -8.08 -11.36 4.91
CA PHE A 482 -7.12 -10.28 4.69
C PHE A 482 -7.57 -8.97 5.36
N GLU A 483 -8.86 -8.65 5.29
CA GLU A 483 -9.46 -7.54 6.04
C GLU A 483 -9.22 -7.70 7.55
N ALA A 484 -9.48 -8.90 8.09
CA ALA A 484 -9.22 -9.22 9.50
C ALA A 484 -7.72 -9.12 9.86
N LEU A 485 -6.83 -9.53 8.96
CA LEU A 485 -5.38 -9.42 9.15
C LEU A 485 -4.93 -7.96 9.29
N ILE A 486 -5.43 -7.08 8.41
CA ILE A 486 -5.13 -5.64 8.48
C ILE A 486 -5.68 -5.02 9.76
N GLU A 487 -6.95 -5.31 10.11
CA GLU A 487 -7.57 -4.80 11.34
C GLU A 487 -6.79 -5.26 12.59
N LYS A 488 -6.36 -6.51 12.63
CA LYS A 488 -5.63 -7.09 13.76
C LYS A 488 -4.19 -6.59 13.84
N GLU A 489 -3.35 -6.94 12.87
CA GLU A 489 -1.90 -6.77 12.94
C GLU A 489 -1.44 -5.33 12.74
N TRP A 490 -2.22 -4.52 12.02
CA TRP A 490 -1.87 -3.16 11.69
C TRP A 490 -2.64 -2.12 12.50
N ILE A 491 -3.97 -2.16 12.44
CA ILE A 491 -4.81 -1.13 13.05
C ILE A 491 -4.86 -1.30 14.57
N SER A 492 -5.25 -2.48 15.06
CA SER A 492 -5.39 -2.74 16.50
C SER A 492 -4.05 -2.73 17.22
N PHE A 493 -3.00 -3.30 16.62
CA PHE A 493 -1.65 -3.31 17.20
C PHE A 493 -0.88 -2.00 17.00
N GLY A 494 -1.53 -0.93 16.53
CA GLY A 494 -1.06 0.43 16.67
C GLY A 494 0.05 0.83 15.71
N HIS A 495 0.01 0.33 14.43
CA HIS A 495 0.80 0.97 13.39
C HIS A 495 0.35 2.42 13.26
N ARG A 496 1.29 3.35 13.25
CA ARG A 496 1.03 4.78 13.37
C ARG A 496 0.61 5.40 12.04
N PHE A 497 -0.54 4.96 11.49
CA PHE A 497 -1.02 5.37 10.17
C PHE A 497 -1.06 6.89 9.97
N ALA A 498 -1.66 7.63 10.91
CA ALA A 498 -1.79 9.08 10.78
C ALA A 498 -0.42 9.78 10.68
N LEU A 499 0.60 9.32 11.45
CA LEU A 499 1.95 9.87 11.38
C LEU A 499 2.71 9.40 10.13
N ARG A 500 2.63 8.13 9.77
CA ARG A 500 3.34 7.59 8.60
C ARG A 500 2.82 8.14 7.27
N VAL A 501 1.52 8.40 7.18
CA VAL A 501 0.85 8.91 5.97
C VAL A 501 0.66 10.42 6.01
N GLY A 502 0.49 11.02 7.20
CA GLY A 502 0.20 12.42 7.40
C GLY A 502 -1.21 12.80 6.99
N HIS A 503 -2.20 12.10 7.50
CA HIS A 503 -3.59 12.41 7.24
C HIS A 503 -3.95 13.83 7.70
N GLY A 504 -4.33 14.69 6.75
CA GLY A 504 -4.82 16.04 7.04
C GLY A 504 -3.82 17.03 7.67
N ASP A 505 -2.53 16.72 7.65
CA ASP A 505 -1.44 17.49 8.25
C ASP A 505 -0.55 18.07 7.14
N ASP A 506 -0.24 19.37 7.21
CA ASP A 506 0.57 20.11 6.24
C ASP A 506 2.09 19.96 6.44
N ASN A 507 2.55 19.34 7.53
CA ASN A 507 3.97 19.10 7.78
C ASN A 507 4.54 18.00 6.87
N HIS A 508 4.69 18.31 5.59
CA HIS A 508 5.21 17.36 4.58
C HIS A 508 6.67 16.92 4.83
N ALA A 509 7.42 17.70 5.61
CA ALA A 509 8.82 17.41 5.95
C ALA A 509 8.97 16.53 7.21
N ASP A 510 7.87 16.12 7.84
CA ASP A 510 7.91 15.29 9.05
C ASP A 510 8.72 14.01 8.81
N ALA A 511 9.70 13.79 9.67
CA ALA A 511 10.60 12.64 9.61
C ALA A 511 9.87 11.31 9.86
N ASP A 512 8.70 11.34 10.49
CA ASP A 512 7.88 10.16 10.77
C ASP A 512 7.07 9.64 9.55
N ARG A 513 7.03 10.40 8.45
CA ARG A 513 6.41 9.93 7.18
C ARG A 513 7.23 8.80 6.59
N SER A 514 6.60 7.68 6.25
CA SER A 514 7.27 6.54 5.65
C SER A 514 6.29 5.55 5.01
N PRO A 515 6.61 4.91 3.87
CA PRO A 515 5.70 4.04 3.13
C PRO A 515 5.65 2.60 3.66
N ILE A 516 5.64 2.41 4.96
CA ILE A 516 5.74 1.06 5.58
C ILE A 516 4.57 0.16 5.18
N PHE A 517 3.34 0.67 5.22
CA PHE A 517 2.17 -0.10 4.82
C PHE A 517 2.12 -0.34 3.30
N LEU A 518 2.54 0.64 2.50
CA LEU A 518 2.69 0.48 1.04
C LEU A 518 3.66 -0.66 0.70
N GLN A 519 4.80 -0.76 1.40
CA GLN A 519 5.74 -1.87 1.21
C GLN A 519 5.13 -3.23 1.55
N PHE A 520 4.32 -3.30 2.59
CA PHE A 520 3.60 -4.54 2.93
C PHE A 520 2.65 -4.95 1.80
N ILE A 521 1.84 -4.02 1.28
CA ILE A 521 0.92 -4.29 0.17
C ILE A 521 1.67 -4.66 -1.11
N ASP A 522 2.83 -4.05 -1.40
CA ASP A 522 3.69 -4.45 -2.52
C ASP A 522 4.20 -5.89 -2.34
N CYS A 523 4.67 -6.27 -1.15
CA CYS A 523 5.05 -7.66 -0.84
C CYS A 523 3.88 -8.64 -1.10
N VAL A 524 2.66 -8.28 -0.71
CA VAL A 524 1.47 -9.09 -0.98
C VAL A 524 1.22 -9.20 -2.49
N TRP A 525 1.32 -8.10 -3.22
CA TRP A 525 1.21 -8.10 -4.68
C TRP A 525 2.26 -9.04 -5.31
N GLN A 526 3.53 -9.00 -4.88
CA GLN A 526 4.56 -9.92 -5.34
C GLN A 526 4.19 -11.40 -5.09
N MET A 527 3.57 -11.67 -3.94
CA MET A 527 3.07 -13.02 -3.63
C MET A 527 1.93 -13.43 -4.58
N THR A 528 0.99 -12.55 -4.89
CA THR A 528 -0.10 -12.85 -5.86
C THR A 528 0.44 -13.12 -7.26
N ARG A 529 1.56 -12.50 -7.65
CA ARG A 529 2.24 -12.77 -8.93
C ARG A 529 2.90 -14.15 -8.96
N GLN A 530 3.48 -14.58 -7.85
CA GLN A 530 4.12 -15.89 -7.75
C GLN A 530 3.11 -17.04 -7.55
N PHE A 531 1.96 -16.76 -6.90
CA PHE A 531 0.92 -17.73 -6.58
C PHE A 531 -0.46 -17.22 -7.06
N PRO A 532 -0.73 -17.21 -8.37
CA PRO A 532 -1.88 -16.51 -8.95
C PRO A 532 -3.25 -17.11 -8.59
N SER A 533 -3.29 -18.33 -8.06
CA SER A 533 -4.54 -18.99 -7.62
C SER A 533 -4.70 -19.08 -6.09
N ALA A 534 -3.73 -18.60 -5.31
CA ALA A 534 -3.72 -18.77 -3.87
C ALA A 534 -4.46 -17.67 -3.08
N PHE A 535 -4.81 -16.56 -3.75
CA PHE A 535 -5.47 -15.41 -3.13
C PHE A 535 -6.85 -15.19 -3.73
N GLU A 536 -7.86 -15.01 -2.87
CA GLU A 536 -9.25 -14.74 -3.28
C GLU A 536 -9.41 -13.36 -3.91
N PHE A 537 -8.58 -12.41 -3.53
CA PHE A 537 -8.60 -11.04 -4.03
C PHE A 537 -7.67 -10.85 -5.24
N ASN A 538 -7.99 -9.85 -6.04
CA ASN A 538 -7.22 -9.45 -7.21
C ASN A 538 -6.37 -8.19 -6.96
N GLU A 539 -5.68 -7.70 -8.00
CA GLU A 539 -4.83 -6.50 -7.94
C GLU A 539 -5.64 -5.22 -7.62
N LEU A 540 -6.88 -5.11 -8.11
CA LEU A 540 -7.72 -3.93 -7.86
C LEU A 540 -8.08 -3.78 -6.39
N PHE A 541 -8.27 -4.89 -5.66
CA PHE A 541 -8.45 -4.87 -4.22
C PHE A 541 -7.26 -4.22 -3.49
N LEU A 542 -6.04 -4.59 -3.86
CA LEU A 542 -4.82 -4.02 -3.27
C LEU A 542 -4.66 -2.53 -3.61
N ILE A 543 -4.99 -2.15 -4.86
CA ILE A 543 -4.97 -0.75 -5.31
C ILE A 543 -6.01 0.07 -4.55
N ALA A 544 -7.24 -0.45 -4.38
CA ALA A 544 -8.30 0.22 -3.64
C ALA A 544 -7.91 0.47 -2.17
N ILE A 545 -7.26 -0.49 -1.51
CA ILE A 545 -6.73 -0.32 -0.15
C ILE A 545 -5.73 0.84 -0.11
N LEU A 546 -4.79 0.91 -1.06
CA LEU A 546 -3.78 1.96 -1.11
C LEU A 546 -4.38 3.33 -1.47
N ASP A 547 -5.35 3.40 -2.38
CA ASP A 547 -6.03 4.64 -2.71
C ASP A 547 -6.76 5.21 -1.49
N HIS A 548 -7.41 4.36 -0.72
CA HIS A 548 -8.12 4.78 0.48
C HIS A 548 -7.26 4.86 1.75
N LEU A 549 -6.02 4.37 1.70
CA LEU A 549 -5.00 4.70 2.70
C LEU A 549 -4.76 6.23 2.76
N TYR A 550 -4.77 6.89 1.59
CA TYR A 550 -4.48 8.32 1.45
C TYR A 550 -5.73 9.20 1.40
N SER A 551 -6.84 8.73 0.84
CA SER A 551 -8.00 9.56 0.48
C SER A 551 -8.67 10.26 1.65
N CYS A 552 -8.60 9.73 2.88
CA CYS A 552 -9.39 10.15 4.04
C CYS A 552 -10.91 10.11 3.81
N LEU A 553 -11.40 9.24 2.92
CA LEU A 553 -12.82 9.01 2.68
C LEU A 553 -13.43 8.11 3.75
N PHE A 554 -12.68 7.11 4.21
CA PHE A 554 -13.10 6.13 5.20
C PHE A 554 -12.33 6.29 6.52
N GLY A 555 -12.93 5.82 7.61
CA GLY A 555 -12.31 5.84 8.93
C GLY A 555 -11.25 4.76 9.18
N THR A 556 -11.15 3.77 8.29
CA THR A 556 -10.37 2.53 8.50
C THR A 556 -8.90 2.78 8.88
N PHE A 557 -8.21 3.67 8.18
CA PHE A 557 -6.79 3.96 8.40
C PHE A 557 -6.51 5.23 9.23
N LEU A 558 -7.55 5.85 9.80
CA LEU A 558 -7.36 7.06 10.61
C LEU A 558 -6.79 6.73 11.98
N CYS A 559 -6.10 7.72 12.58
CA CYS A 559 -5.44 7.64 13.89
C CYS A 559 -4.18 6.74 13.91
N ASN A 560 -3.57 6.61 15.10
CA ASN A 560 -2.30 5.91 15.29
C ASN A 560 -2.41 4.66 16.16
N CYS A 561 -3.54 4.46 16.84
CA CYS A 561 -3.80 3.28 17.69
C CYS A 561 -5.30 3.15 18.01
N GLU A 562 -5.68 1.99 18.54
CA GLU A 562 -7.06 1.69 18.89
C GLU A 562 -7.62 2.64 19.96
N GLN A 563 -6.83 3.00 20.98
CA GLN A 563 -7.24 3.98 21.99
C GLN A 563 -7.68 5.31 21.39
N GLN A 564 -6.90 5.85 20.42
CA GLN A 564 -7.25 7.11 19.76
C GLN A 564 -8.54 6.96 18.94
N ARG A 565 -8.72 5.84 18.23
CA ARG A 565 -9.92 5.54 17.44
C ARG A 565 -11.18 5.46 18.31
N VAL A 566 -11.06 4.86 19.49
CA VAL A 566 -12.16 4.81 20.47
C VAL A 566 -12.47 6.21 21.02
N ARG A 567 -11.46 7.00 21.37
CA ARG A 567 -11.63 8.36 21.88
C ARG A 567 -12.31 9.30 20.86
N GLU A 568 -11.95 9.18 19.59
CA GLU A 568 -12.54 9.99 18.50
C GLU A 568 -13.87 9.39 17.99
N ASP A 569 -14.26 8.21 18.50
CA ASP A 569 -15.48 7.49 18.12
C ASP A 569 -15.55 7.19 16.61
N VAL A 570 -14.41 6.78 16.04
CA VAL A 570 -14.23 6.60 14.60
C VAL A 570 -15.23 5.63 14.01
N CYS A 571 -15.46 4.48 14.66
CA CYS A 571 -16.37 3.45 14.16
C CYS A 571 -17.84 3.89 14.13
N ALA A 572 -18.28 4.74 15.06
CA ALA A 572 -19.66 5.23 15.08
C ALA A 572 -19.85 6.44 14.15
N LYS A 573 -18.82 7.26 13.94
CA LYS A 573 -18.92 8.53 13.20
C LYS A 573 -18.50 8.44 11.74
N THR A 574 -17.81 7.38 11.34
CA THR A 574 -17.27 7.21 9.98
C THR A 574 -17.70 5.89 9.36
N LEU A 575 -17.47 5.73 8.07
CA LEU A 575 -17.68 4.48 7.35
C LEU A 575 -16.37 3.70 7.20
N SER A 576 -16.46 2.38 7.25
CA SER A 576 -15.34 1.50 7.00
C SER A 576 -15.11 1.31 5.50
N LEU A 577 -13.84 1.25 5.06
CA LEU A 577 -13.46 0.85 3.71
C LEU A 577 -14.03 -0.52 3.35
N TRP A 578 -14.09 -1.43 4.32
CA TRP A 578 -14.61 -2.78 4.12
C TRP A 578 -16.12 -2.78 3.80
N SER A 579 -16.87 -1.74 4.18
CA SER A 579 -18.25 -1.56 3.72
C SER A 579 -18.33 -1.36 2.22
N TYR A 580 -17.44 -0.55 1.65
CA TYR A 580 -17.34 -0.32 0.20
C TYR A 580 -16.87 -1.58 -0.52
N ILE A 581 -15.77 -2.18 -0.11
CA ILE A 581 -15.20 -3.37 -0.73
C ILE A 581 -16.20 -4.53 -0.74
N ASN A 582 -16.83 -4.83 0.40
CA ASN A 582 -17.77 -5.93 0.52
C ASN A 582 -19.12 -5.68 -0.20
N SER A 583 -19.38 -4.44 -0.64
CA SER A 583 -20.52 -4.13 -1.53
C SER A 583 -20.23 -4.40 -3.01
N GLN A 584 -18.97 -4.65 -3.38
CA GLN A 584 -18.52 -4.82 -4.77
C GLN A 584 -17.55 -6.01 -4.93
N LEU A 585 -17.83 -7.12 -4.27
CA LEU A 585 -16.96 -8.30 -4.24
C LEU A 585 -16.59 -8.84 -5.63
N ASP A 586 -17.51 -8.76 -6.59
CA ASP A 586 -17.27 -9.23 -7.98
C ASP A 586 -16.13 -8.45 -8.66
N GLU A 587 -15.92 -7.18 -8.29
CA GLU A 587 -14.83 -6.37 -8.82
C GLU A 587 -13.48 -6.76 -8.21
N PHE A 588 -13.48 -7.13 -6.95
CA PHE A 588 -12.27 -7.38 -6.15
C PHE A 588 -11.86 -8.85 -6.08
N SER A 589 -12.71 -9.76 -6.54
CA SER A 589 -12.46 -11.20 -6.48
C SER A 589 -11.55 -11.69 -7.59
N ASN A 590 -10.69 -12.65 -7.24
CA ASN A 590 -9.86 -13.39 -8.19
C ASN A 590 -10.59 -14.63 -8.68
N PRO A 591 -10.99 -14.68 -9.96
CA PRO A 591 -11.73 -15.82 -10.51
C PRO A 591 -10.93 -17.12 -10.59
N PHE A 592 -9.61 -17.08 -10.41
CA PHE A 592 -8.75 -18.28 -10.36
C PHE A 592 -8.50 -18.78 -8.96
N PHE A 593 -9.04 -18.13 -7.95
CA PHE A 593 -8.84 -18.55 -6.56
C PHE A 593 -9.27 -20.00 -6.35
N VAL A 594 -8.38 -20.76 -5.75
CA VAL A 594 -8.65 -22.14 -5.27
C VAL A 594 -8.25 -22.15 -3.80
N SER A 595 -9.20 -22.53 -2.95
CA SER A 595 -8.90 -22.72 -1.54
C SER A 595 -7.97 -23.91 -1.40
N TYR A 596 -6.74 -23.65 -0.99
CA TYR A 596 -5.75 -24.65 -0.64
C TYR A 596 -5.65 -24.71 0.87
N ASP A 597 -6.48 -25.52 1.50
CA ASP A 597 -6.39 -25.77 2.93
C ASP A 597 -5.02 -26.40 3.25
N HIS A 598 -4.33 -25.84 4.25
CA HIS A 598 -3.04 -26.31 4.76
C HIS A 598 -1.81 -26.19 3.84
N HIS A 599 -1.90 -25.43 2.74
CA HIS A 599 -0.72 -25.21 1.90
C HIS A 599 0.04 -23.95 2.33
N VAL A 600 1.27 -24.12 2.83
CA VAL A 600 2.18 -23.02 3.15
C VAL A 600 2.79 -22.47 1.86
N LEU A 601 2.78 -21.15 1.71
CA LEU A 601 3.39 -20.47 0.57
C LEU A 601 4.83 -20.06 0.92
N TYR A 602 5.77 -20.37 0.04
CA TYR A 602 7.16 -19.93 0.14
C TYR A 602 7.53 -19.08 -1.08
N PRO A 603 7.29 -17.77 -1.06
CA PRO A 603 7.68 -16.91 -2.16
C PRO A 603 9.20 -16.86 -2.31
N VAL A 604 9.66 -16.80 -3.54
CA VAL A 604 11.08 -16.63 -3.84
C VAL A 604 11.46 -15.17 -3.64
N ALA A 605 12.19 -14.90 -2.57
CA ALA A 605 12.68 -13.58 -2.21
C ALA A 605 14.01 -13.25 -2.92
N SER A 606 13.97 -13.08 -4.22
CA SER A 606 15.11 -12.71 -5.07
C SER A 606 14.71 -11.57 -6.01
N VAL A 607 15.56 -10.58 -6.19
CA VAL A 607 15.32 -9.45 -7.12
C VAL A 607 15.01 -9.95 -8.54
N SER A 608 15.60 -11.09 -8.96
CA SER A 608 15.30 -11.71 -10.26
C SER A 608 13.88 -12.26 -10.40
N ARG A 609 13.13 -12.37 -9.31
CA ARG A 609 11.73 -12.85 -9.26
C ARG A 609 10.73 -11.80 -8.81
N LEU A 610 11.22 -10.60 -8.51
CA LEU A 610 10.40 -9.45 -8.14
C LEU A 610 10.27 -8.52 -9.33
N GLU A 611 9.11 -7.89 -9.45
CA GLU A 611 8.77 -6.96 -10.52
C GLU A 611 8.43 -5.60 -9.92
N LEU A 612 8.73 -4.52 -10.64
CA LEU A 612 8.16 -3.23 -10.28
C LEU A 612 6.66 -3.27 -10.54
N TRP A 613 5.85 -2.89 -9.55
CA TRP A 613 4.40 -2.86 -9.67
C TRP A 613 3.95 -1.70 -10.56
N VAL A 614 4.07 -1.90 -11.88
CA VAL A 614 3.82 -0.87 -12.90
C VAL A 614 2.39 -0.34 -12.82
N ASN A 615 1.38 -1.22 -12.65
CA ASN A 615 -0.03 -0.83 -12.56
C ASN A 615 -0.36 0.05 -11.36
N TYR A 616 0.53 0.12 -10.37
CA TYR A 616 0.40 1.05 -9.24
C TYR A 616 1.33 2.26 -9.38
N TYR A 617 2.64 2.05 -9.52
CA TYR A 617 3.63 3.14 -9.50
C TYR A 617 3.65 3.99 -10.77
N VAL A 618 3.27 3.43 -11.92
CA VAL A 618 3.35 4.09 -13.23
C VAL A 618 1.98 4.40 -13.83
N ARG A 619 0.89 4.07 -13.13
CA ARG A 619 -0.50 4.19 -13.62
C ARG A 619 -0.91 5.61 -14.05
N TRP A 620 -0.24 6.63 -13.54
CA TRP A 620 -0.53 8.02 -13.87
C TRP A 620 0.20 8.54 -15.11
N ASN A 621 1.02 7.71 -15.75
CA ASN A 621 1.72 8.04 -16.98
C ASN A 621 0.94 7.49 -18.18
N PRO A 622 0.25 8.35 -18.99
CA PRO A 622 -0.58 7.89 -20.09
C PRO A 622 0.21 7.31 -21.27
N ARG A 623 1.53 7.48 -21.30
CA ARG A 623 2.41 6.87 -22.31
C ARG A 623 2.72 5.42 -22.01
N MET A 624 2.66 5.03 -20.76
CA MET A 624 2.67 3.62 -20.38
C MET A 624 1.27 3.09 -20.68
N ARG A 625 1.13 2.28 -21.73
CA ARG A 625 -0.12 1.58 -21.98
C ARG A 625 -0.50 0.89 -20.69
N PRO A 626 -1.70 1.15 -20.12
CA PRO A 626 -2.18 0.33 -19.01
C PRO A 626 -2.13 -1.11 -19.51
N GLN A 627 -1.32 -1.94 -18.87
CA GLN A 627 -1.53 -3.37 -19.02
C GLN A 627 -2.97 -3.58 -18.56
N MET A 628 -3.82 -4.06 -19.48
CA MET A 628 -5.20 -4.43 -19.14
C MET A 628 -5.14 -5.17 -17.81
N PRO A 629 -5.94 -4.80 -16.82
CA PRO A 629 -5.92 -5.50 -15.54
C PRO A 629 -6.00 -6.98 -15.82
N ILE A 630 -5.08 -7.77 -15.26
CA ILE A 630 -5.03 -9.23 -15.48
C ILE A 630 -6.42 -9.85 -15.31
N HIS A 631 -7.22 -9.30 -14.37
CA HIS A 631 -8.57 -9.78 -14.10
C HIS A 631 -9.57 -9.48 -15.25
N GLN A 632 -9.40 -8.43 -16.05
CA GLN A 632 -10.27 -8.12 -17.19
C GLN A 632 -10.02 -9.10 -18.34
N ASN A 633 -8.75 -9.40 -18.66
CA ASN A 633 -8.37 -10.51 -19.52
C ASN A 633 -8.83 -11.88 -18.97
N LEU A 634 -8.82 -12.02 -17.65
CA LEU A 634 -9.28 -13.22 -16.96
C LEU A 634 -10.80 -13.38 -17.02
N LYS A 635 -11.57 -12.32 -16.84
CA LYS A 635 -13.03 -12.32 -17.02
C LYS A 635 -13.41 -12.75 -18.44
N GLU A 636 -12.73 -12.22 -19.45
CA GLU A 636 -12.90 -12.59 -20.85
C GLU A 636 -12.52 -14.07 -21.10
N LEU A 637 -11.37 -14.52 -20.61
CA LEU A 637 -10.93 -15.91 -20.70
C LEU A 637 -11.87 -16.88 -19.98
N LEU A 638 -12.44 -16.49 -18.84
CA LEU A 638 -13.43 -17.30 -18.13
C LEU A 638 -14.77 -17.34 -18.85
N ALA A 639 -15.21 -16.25 -19.46
CA ALA A 639 -16.40 -16.22 -20.30
C ALA A 639 -16.23 -17.15 -21.51
N VAL A 640 -15.09 -17.08 -22.19
CA VAL A 640 -14.73 -18.00 -23.30
C VAL A 640 -14.65 -19.44 -22.81
N LYS A 641 -14.04 -19.69 -21.64
CA LYS A 641 -13.99 -21.05 -21.05
C LYS A 641 -15.37 -21.60 -20.73
N ALA A 642 -16.26 -20.77 -20.17
CA ALA A 642 -17.66 -21.17 -19.88
C ALA A 642 -18.45 -21.48 -21.15
N GLU A 643 -18.26 -20.65 -22.18
CA GLU A 643 -18.90 -20.89 -23.50
C GLU A 643 -18.37 -22.15 -24.16
N LEU A 644 -17.07 -22.38 -24.17
CA LEU A 644 -16.45 -23.61 -24.67
C LEU A 644 -16.92 -24.85 -23.91
N ARG A 645 -17.04 -24.77 -22.58
CA ARG A 645 -17.56 -25.86 -21.74
C ARG A 645 -19.02 -26.20 -22.13
N LYS A 646 -19.86 -25.18 -22.25
CA LYS A 646 -21.25 -25.36 -22.71
C LYS A 646 -21.30 -25.99 -24.08
N ARG A 647 -20.47 -25.57 -25.02
CA ARG A 647 -20.37 -26.15 -26.35
C ARG A 647 -19.95 -27.61 -26.34
N VAL A 648 -18.98 -27.97 -25.49
CA VAL A 648 -18.58 -29.39 -25.31
C VAL A 648 -19.73 -30.24 -24.76
N GLU A 649 -20.47 -29.74 -23.76
CA GLU A 649 -21.64 -30.43 -23.20
C GLU A 649 -22.76 -30.59 -24.22
N ASP A 650 -23.00 -29.57 -25.07
CA ASP A 650 -23.97 -29.64 -26.15
C ASP A 650 -23.56 -30.71 -27.21
N LEU A 651 -22.29 -30.71 -27.62
CA LEU A 651 -21.75 -31.71 -28.54
C LEU A 651 -21.80 -33.14 -27.96
N GLN A 652 -21.54 -33.29 -26.67
CA GLN A 652 -21.69 -34.59 -26.00
C GLN A 652 -23.14 -35.07 -25.98
N ARG A 653 -24.12 -34.16 -25.74
CA ARG A 653 -25.56 -34.47 -25.83
C ARG A 653 -25.98 -34.84 -27.23
N GLU A 654 -25.51 -34.11 -28.24
CA GLU A 654 -25.76 -34.44 -29.66
C GLU A 654 -25.15 -35.80 -30.03
N ALA A 655 -23.94 -36.10 -29.62
CA ALA A 655 -23.29 -37.38 -29.85
C ALA A 655 -24.05 -38.55 -29.20
N ALA A 656 -24.47 -38.37 -27.92
CA ALA A 656 -25.27 -39.35 -27.21
C ALA A 656 -26.64 -39.61 -27.91
N ALA A 657 -27.30 -38.52 -28.37
CA ALA A 657 -28.55 -38.61 -29.11
C ALA A 657 -28.40 -39.38 -30.46
N ARG A 658 -27.29 -39.15 -31.18
CA ARG A 658 -26.97 -39.88 -32.44
C ARG A 658 -26.70 -41.36 -32.19
N ILE A 659 -26.05 -41.72 -31.09
CA ILE A 659 -25.81 -43.11 -30.68
C ILE A 659 -27.16 -43.80 -30.39
N VAL A 660 -28.07 -43.13 -29.66
CA VAL A 660 -29.40 -43.67 -29.37
C VAL A 660 -30.23 -43.85 -30.65
N GLN A 661 -30.18 -42.87 -31.58
CA GLN A 661 -30.86 -43.00 -32.87
C GLN A 661 -30.28 -44.16 -33.72
N SER A 662 -28.97 -44.31 -33.81
CA SER A 662 -28.32 -45.38 -34.54
C SER A 662 -28.56 -46.77 -33.93
N SER A 663 -28.83 -46.84 -32.62
CA SER A 663 -29.19 -48.06 -31.91
C SER A 663 -30.68 -48.43 -32.11
N SER A 664 -31.59 -47.46 -32.37
CA SER A 664 -33.02 -47.69 -32.65
C SER A 664 -33.28 -48.06 -34.07
N GLU A 665 -32.41 -47.75 -35.03
CA GLU A 665 -32.51 -48.13 -36.46
C GLU A 665 -31.99 -49.55 -36.76
N ARG A 666 -31.26 -50.17 -35.82
CA ARG A 666 -30.91 -51.58 -35.90
C ARG A 666 -32.05 -52.42 -35.34
N GLY A 667 -33.04 -52.72 -36.16
CA GLY A 667 -34.09 -53.74 -35.89
C GLY A 667 -33.47 -55.08 -35.54
N PRO A 668 -34.21 -55.96 -34.84
CA PRO A 668 -33.66 -57.21 -34.35
C PRO A 668 -33.28 -58.09 -35.55
N SER A 669 -32.01 -58.47 -35.64
CA SER A 669 -31.53 -59.46 -36.62
C SER A 669 -32.25 -60.76 -36.41
N PRO A 670 -32.68 -61.45 -37.48
CA PRO A 670 -33.38 -62.76 -37.37
C PRO A 670 -32.43 -63.80 -36.80
N THR A 671 -32.83 -64.41 -35.71
CA THR A 671 -32.16 -65.56 -35.10
C THR A 671 -32.17 -66.73 -36.03
N HIS A 672 -31.04 -67.07 -36.66
CA HIS A 672 -30.81 -68.37 -37.25
C HIS A 672 -30.48 -69.36 -36.15
N SER A 673 -31.42 -70.25 -35.86
CA SER A 673 -31.23 -71.44 -35.07
C SER A 673 -30.30 -72.41 -35.80
N ALA A 674 -29.16 -72.71 -35.30
CA ALA A 674 -28.27 -73.78 -35.71
C ALA A 674 -28.67 -75.07 -34.97
N PRO A 675 -28.67 -76.23 -35.62
CA PRO A 675 -29.04 -77.50 -35.00
C PRO A 675 -27.93 -78.02 -34.05
N PRO A 676 -28.30 -78.97 -33.16
CA PRO A 676 -27.34 -79.41 -32.15
C PRO A 676 -26.34 -80.40 -32.75
N VAL A 677 -25.08 -80.23 -32.57
CA VAL A 677 -24.01 -81.17 -32.86
C VAL A 677 -23.86 -82.11 -31.67
N HIS A 678 -24.22 -83.39 -31.86
CA HIS A 678 -23.80 -84.49 -31.00
C HIS A 678 -22.26 -84.67 -31.09
N THR A 679 -21.57 -84.67 -30.03
CA THR A 679 -20.26 -85.26 -29.87
C THR A 679 -20.29 -86.27 -28.76
N SER A 680 -20.21 -87.52 -29.18
CA SER A 680 -19.83 -88.67 -28.36
C SER A 680 -18.31 -88.77 -28.32
N VAL A 681 -17.80 -89.10 -27.21
CA VAL A 681 -16.60 -89.61 -26.62
C VAL A 681 -15.89 -88.62 -25.74
#